data_f08803ab5603634caecfcafd50bd41bb
#
_entry.id   f08803ab5603634caecfcafd50bd41bb
#
_cell.length_a   1.000
_cell.length_b   1.000
_cell.length_c   1.000
_cell.angle_alpha   90.00
_cell.angle_beta   90.00
_cell.angle_gamma   90.00
#
_symmetry.space_group_name_H-M   'P 1'
#
loop_
_entity.id
_entity.type
_entity.pdbx_description
1 polymer ?
#
loop_
_entity_poly.entity_id
_entity_poly.type
_entity_poly.pdbx_seq_one_letter_code
_entity_poly.pdbx_strand_id
1 'polypeptide(L)'
;MEFFREHSRGFLLTVLRMKTYKSLGYLLITLCWIVACKKDVKPDIDTIEEETAQGIVSLSNNFLYWDETTTLTFDLAKGNKELANHSSDLFLHAGLLLTSSTSEKEWKEVATAWDKNLDSYKLKREADGRYSIAIHPASFFKRTQANDVTHIAFLVRNADGSKVARNTDGSDMYWSISSKQRPDITFKAPAVQPTFVPQSEKQSFAKGEELPIRLQASQSGTITLSLNGQEIATGQGNELQHKLQLNGTGQQHIQARIEANGQRTIKELTVFVESDVEVADLPEGINKNGVTINRDKQEISFALTAPDKSSVFLLGNFNNFQATQDYAMKRTADGNTWWITVRSLDFQKNYTYQFLIDGQLKIADPYARLVLDPNHDGEVASNPYLPSYPQGATQGIVSVLSLNNTAYTWQATTFNRPDAFDLVIYELHVRDFLDQRNYKTLRDSISYLKRLGVNAVELMPIQEFEANSSWGYNPSFHFALDKYYGTTNELKAFIDECHQEGIAVILDMVLNHAFGQSPMVRLYQQSGSLTTNPWFNITPTHPYNVGYDFNHESPFTQQFTKDVIAFWMDEFNVDGFRFDLSKGFTQRNSGTDESDGAVQQWSAYDASRIAIWKNYHNFIRERDQNFYVILEHFAEDREERELASEGMFLWNNLNHAFNEATMGYNNNSDMSRLFADAHGFDQPRFVSYMESHDEERLMYKNLQYGNTNSNYSAKELATALERMKQAAAFLFCAPGPKMIWQFGELGYDISIDENGRTGEKPLKWDYLKDAKRYSLFAHYAKLIDWKRQNSIFRNGTVNHHVNGAVKYYVLKEAGQEVLVIGNFDVVTHNFTVLADLQKNWHDNLAGVSRDWRSKSSITLTAGQYYILSINKLNNK
;
A
#
# COMPACT_ATOMS: atom_id res chain seq x y z
N MET A 1 -22.04 15.25 -47.48
CA MET A 1 -22.90 14.23 -48.07
C MET A 1 -23.36 13.40 -46.90
N GLU A 2 -24.50 13.73 -46.25
CA GLU A 2 -25.84 13.31 -46.56
C GLU A 2 -25.92 11.78 -46.67
N PHE A 3 -26.69 11.11 -45.82
CA PHE A 3 -28.16 11.03 -45.66
C PHE A 3 -28.44 10.17 -44.42
N PHE A 4 -29.36 10.21 -43.59
CA PHE A 4 -30.73 10.70 -43.32
C PHE A 4 -31.00 10.38 -41.84
N ARG A 5 -31.52 11.23 -40.91
CA ARG A 5 -32.94 11.65 -40.68
C ARG A 5 -33.96 10.50 -40.86
N GLU A 6 -34.83 10.19 -40.00
CA GLU A 6 -35.77 10.84 -39.07
C GLU A 6 -36.55 9.77 -38.32
N HIS A 7 -37.04 9.94 -37.12
CA HIS A 7 -38.38 10.31 -36.66
C HIS A 7 -38.40 10.18 -35.13
N SER A 8 -38.45 11.15 -34.34
CA SER A 8 -39.40 12.24 -34.00
C SER A 8 -40.68 11.83 -33.29
N ARG A 9 -40.88 12.52 -32.12
CA ARG A 9 -42.14 12.93 -31.45
C ARG A 9 -42.85 11.88 -30.61
N GLY A 10 -43.18 12.08 -29.38
CA GLY A 10 -43.43 13.30 -28.61
C GLY A 10 -44.64 13.05 -27.71
N PHE A 11 -44.63 13.48 -26.50
CA PHE A 11 -45.80 14.19 -25.95
C PHE A 11 -45.42 14.88 -24.63
N LEU A 12 -45.78 16.10 -24.61
CA LEU A 12 -45.58 17.16 -23.62
C LEU A 12 -46.73 17.18 -22.62
N LEU A 13 -46.40 17.54 -21.37
CA LEU A 13 -47.20 18.25 -20.36
C LEU A 13 -48.72 18.03 -20.26
N THR A 14 -49.20 17.80 -19.02
CA THR A 14 -50.23 18.69 -18.47
C THR A 14 -50.12 18.77 -16.93
N VAL A 15 -49.78 19.95 -16.45
CA VAL A 15 -50.03 20.46 -15.08
C VAL A 15 -51.48 20.90 -15.03
N LEU A 16 -52.25 20.51 -14.01
CA LEU A 16 -53.32 21.39 -13.51
C LEU A 16 -53.69 21.04 -12.06
N ARG A 17 -53.71 22.12 -11.27
CA ARG A 17 -54.28 22.29 -9.94
C ARG A 17 -55.80 22.07 -9.93
N MET A 18 -56.35 21.65 -8.77
CA MET A 18 -57.37 22.37 -8.00
C MET A 18 -57.91 21.51 -6.88
N LYS A 19 -57.75 21.99 -5.62
CA LYS A 19 -58.72 22.63 -4.71
C LYS A 19 -59.82 21.72 -4.16
N THR A 20 -59.69 21.54 -2.85
CA THR A 20 -60.70 21.60 -1.77
C THR A 20 -62.15 21.34 -2.10
N TYR A 21 -62.79 20.44 -1.33
CA TYR A 21 -64.10 20.69 -0.70
C TYR A 21 -64.28 19.95 0.61
N LYS A 22 -64.83 20.67 1.61
CA LYS A 22 -65.33 20.23 2.89
C LYS A 22 -66.75 19.67 2.75
N SER A 23 -67.13 18.77 3.63
CA SER A 23 -68.30 18.76 4.49
C SER A 23 -68.78 17.32 4.80
N LEU A 24 -68.86 16.97 6.04
CA LEU A 24 -69.97 17.01 7.02
C LEU A 24 -70.99 15.89 6.84
N GLY A 25 -71.21 15.16 7.91
CA GLY A 25 -72.45 14.58 8.33
C GLY A 25 -72.51 13.06 8.40
N TYR A 26 -72.77 12.41 9.41
CA TYR A 26 -73.72 12.30 10.49
C TYR A 26 -73.41 11.10 11.38
N LEU A 27 -73.45 11.31 12.62
CA LEU A 27 -73.75 10.59 13.81
C LEU A 27 -74.84 9.52 13.65
N LEU A 28 -74.63 8.27 14.07
CA LEU A 28 -75.69 7.39 14.55
C LEU A 28 -75.17 6.60 15.79
N ILE A 29 -75.79 6.90 16.88
CA ILE A 29 -75.68 6.26 18.21
C ILE A 29 -76.52 4.99 18.16
N THR A 30 -75.95 3.84 18.65
CA THR A 30 -76.75 2.79 19.22
C THR A 30 -76.07 2.22 20.46
N LEU A 31 -76.69 2.44 21.58
CA LEU A 31 -76.48 1.91 22.90
C LEU A 31 -76.82 0.44 22.96
N CYS A 32 -76.04 -0.45 23.50
CA CYS A 32 -76.50 -1.66 24.20
C CYS A 32 -75.45 -2.17 25.22
N TRP A 33 -75.77 -1.98 26.39
CA TRP A 33 -75.75 -2.80 27.62
C TRP A 33 -74.43 -3.55 28.01
N ILE A 34 -73.96 -3.13 29.14
CA ILE A 34 -73.00 -3.66 30.10
C ILE A 34 -73.45 -5.04 30.61
N VAL A 35 -72.59 -6.05 30.49
CA VAL A 35 -72.46 -7.15 31.42
C VAL A 35 -71.03 -7.20 31.97
N ALA A 36 -70.87 -6.90 33.23
CA ALA A 36 -69.65 -6.97 33.96
C ALA A 36 -69.23 -8.43 34.20
N CYS A 37 -68.17 -8.90 33.59
CA CYS A 37 -67.34 -10.02 34.10
C CYS A 37 -66.01 -9.42 34.58
N LYS A 38 -65.74 -9.45 35.90
CA LYS A 38 -64.44 -9.25 36.44
C LYS A 38 -63.51 -10.35 35.88
N LYS A 39 -62.64 -9.98 34.94
CA LYS A 39 -61.41 -10.71 34.68
C LYS A 39 -60.28 -10.07 35.44
N ASP A 40 -59.60 -10.88 36.22
CA ASP A 40 -58.35 -10.49 36.84
C ASP A 40 -57.40 -9.93 35.78
N VAL A 41 -57.09 -8.65 35.89
CA VAL A 41 -56.09 -7.98 35.05
C VAL A 41 -54.72 -8.52 35.55
N LYS A 42 -54.18 -9.55 34.90
CA LYS A 42 -52.71 -9.73 34.91
C LYS A 42 -52.13 -8.49 34.29
N PRO A 43 -51.06 -7.92 34.85
CA PRO A 43 -50.39 -6.84 34.18
C PRO A 43 -49.96 -7.35 32.79
N ASP A 44 -50.31 -6.61 31.74
CA ASP A 44 -49.76 -6.78 30.37
C ASP A 44 -48.24 -6.63 30.52
N ILE A 45 -47.58 -7.76 30.60
CA ILE A 45 -46.19 -7.87 30.23
C ILE A 45 -46.20 -7.71 28.73
N ASP A 46 -45.88 -6.53 28.22
CA ASP A 46 -45.54 -6.32 26.82
C ASP A 46 -44.49 -7.40 26.47
N THR A 47 -44.94 -8.52 25.94
CA THR A 47 -44.06 -9.53 25.38
C THR A 47 -43.30 -8.83 24.28
N ILE A 48 -41.98 -8.74 24.41
CA ILE A 48 -41.08 -8.37 23.31
C ILE A 48 -41.41 -9.37 22.20
N GLU A 49 -42.12 -8.91 21.13
CA GLU A 49 -42.45 -9.77 19.99
C GLU A 49 -41.18 -10.46 19.54
N GLU A 50 -41.28 -11.73 19.13
CA GLU A 50 -40.20 -12.42 18.43
C GLU A 50 -39.98 -11.72 17.10
N GLU A 51 -39.35 -10.56 17.12
CA GLU A 51 -38.61 -10.12 15.99
C GLU A 51 -37.55 -11.20 15.77
N THR A 52 -37.65 -11.91 14.67
CA THR A 52 -36.69 -12.92 14.23
C THR A 52 -35.38 -12.23 13.87
N ALA A 53 -34.81 -11.55 14.82
CA ALA A 53 -33.52 -10.88 14.75
C ALA A 53 -32.43 -11.96 14.79
N GLN A 54 -32.36 -12.76 13.71
CA GLN A 54 -31.28 -13.72 13.53
C GLN A 54 -30.11 -13.01 12.87
N GLY A 55 -28.92 -13.12 13.45
CA GLY A 55 -27.68 -12.67 12.82
C GLY A 55 -27.35 -13.39 11.51
N ILE A 56 -26.13 -13.12 10.96
CA ILE A 56 -25.64 -13.82 9.76
C ILE A 56 -25.70 -15.34 9.92
N VAL A 57 -25.57 -15.86 11.15
CA VAL A 57 -25.71 -17.29 11.47
C VAL A 57 -26.60 -17.47 12.69
N SER A 58 -27.40 -18.56 12.66
CA SER A 58 -28.19 -19.02 13.79
C SER A 58 -28.02 -20.51 14.04
N LEU A 59 -28.19 -20.93 15.29
CA LEU A 59 -28.14 -22.34 15.71
C LEU A 59 -29.56 -22.86 15.94
N SER A 60 -29.81 -24.14 15.60
CA SER A 60 -31.06 -24.82 15.94
C SER A 60 -31.28 -24.96 17.45
N ASN A 61 -30.21 -25.04 18.24
CA ASN A 61 -30.23 -25.34 19.67
C ASN A 61 -29.69 -24.16 20.46
N ASN A 62 -29.93 -23.00 20.36
CA ASN A 62 -29.45 -21.84 21.13
C ASN A 62 -27.98 -21.92 21.69
N PHE A 63 -27.52 -23.14 21.99
CA PHE A 63 -26.19 -23.46 22.54
C PHE A 63 -25.50 -24.53 21.69
N LEU A 64 -24.20 -24.40 21.50
CA LEU A 64 -23.38 -25.35 20.72
C LEU A 64 -22.70 -26.34 21.67
N TYR A 65 -23.21 -27.58 21.67
CA TYR A 65 -22.61 -28.64 22.48
C TYR A 65 -21.71 -29.51 21.62
N TRP A 66 -20.59 -29.98 22.21
CA TRP A 66 -19.58 -30.74 21.47
C TRP A 66 -20.11 -32.15 21.02
N ASP A 67 -20.97 -32.72 21.79
CA ASP A 67 -21.51 -34.07 21.67
C ASP A 67 -22.95 -34.11 21.11
N GLU A 68 -23.43 -33.04 20.52
CA GLU A 68 -24.76 -32.95 19.92
C GLU A 68 -24.72 -32.41 18.48
N THR A 69 -25.69 -32.88 17.68
CA THR A 69 -25.89 -32.32 16.35
C THR A 69 -26.61 -30.98 16.42
N THR A 70 -26.03 -29.99 15.80
CA THR A 70 -26.61 -28.63 15.67
C THR A 70 -26.67 -28.26 14.20
N THR A 71 -27.77 -27.66 13.77
CA THR A 71 -27.87 -27.05 12.44
C THR A 71 -27.46 -25.60 12.51
N LEU A 72 -26.43 -25.24 11.72
CA LEU A 72 -26.04 -23.87 11.43
C LEU A 72 -26.87 -23.38 10.25
N THR A 73 -27.56 -22.25 10.39
CA THR A 73 -28.32 -21.62 9.31
C THR A 73 -27.76 -20.22 9.04
N PHE A 74 -27.38 -19.95 7.79
CA PHE A 74 -26.72 -18.72 7.35
C PHE A 74 -27.68 -17.88 6.53
N ASP A 75 -27.81 -16.60 6.90
CA ASP A 75 -28.45 -15.54 6.11
C ASP A 75 -27.36 -14.71 5.43
N LEU A 76 -27.02 -15.05 4.20
CA LEU A 76 -25.94 -14.42 3.44
C LEU A 76 -26.29 -13.01 2.90
N ALA A 77 -27.54 -12.55 3.08
CA ALA A 77 -27.92 -11.15 2.85
C ALA A 77 -27.41 -10.22 3.96
N LYS A 78 -26.88 -10.80 5.04
CA LYS A 78 -26.23 -10.14 6.18
C LYS A 78 -24.71 -10.29 6.15
N GLY A 79 -24.03 -9.72 7.12
CA GLY A 79 -22.57 -9.72 7.17
C GLY A 79 -21.96 -8.88 6.04
N ASN A 80 -20.81 -9.30 5.48
CA ASN A 80 -20.13 -8.60 4.38
C ASN A 80 -20.83 -8.68 3.01
N LYS A 81 -21.89 -9.50 2.87
CA LYS A 81 -22.77 -9.64 1.71
C LYS A 81 -22.10 -10.12 0.42
N GLU A 82 -20.86 -10.56 0.43
CA GLU A 82 -20.15 -11.02 -0.77
C GLU A 82 -20.85 -12.21 -1.45
N LEU A 83 -21.57 -13.01 -0.69
CA LEU A 83 -22.33 -14.18 -1.17
C LEU A 83 -23.84 -13.99 -1.17
N ALA A 84 -24.35 -12.77 -0.97
CA ALA A 84 -25.79 -12.49 -0.83
C ALA A 84 -26.66 -13.03 -1.99
N ASN A 85 -26.17 -12.95 -3.22
CA ASN A 85 -26.89 -13.36 -4.44
C ASN A 85 -26.20 -14.55 -5.13
N HIS A 86 -25.39 -15.32 -4.41
CA HIS A 86 -24.68 -16.45 -5.00
C HIS A 86 -25.62 -17.62 -5.29
N SER A 87 -25.53 -18.21 -6.48
CA SER A 87 -26.44 -19.28 -6.94
C SER A 87 -25.79 -20.66 -7.01
N SER A 88 -24.46 -20.72 -6.93
CA SER A 88 -23.70 -21.97 -7.00
C SER A 88 -23.49 -22.58 -5.63
N ASP A 89 -22.86 -23.76 -5.61
CA ASP A 89 -22.58 -24.48 -4.37
C ASP A 89 -21.69 -23.68 -3.41
N LEU A 90 -22.06 -23.73 -2.12
CA LEU A 90 -21.34 -23.09 -1.03
C LEU A 90 -20.84 -24.13 -0.03
N PHE A 91 -19.69 -23.84 0.58
CA PHE A 91 -18.99 -24.77 1.47
C PHE A 91 -18.63 -24.10 2.79
N LEU A 92 -18.83 -24.83 3.90
CA LEU A 92 -18.35 -24.44 5.22
C LEU A 92 -16.84 -24.66 5.29
N HIS A 93 -16.09 -23.67 5.71
CA HIS A 93 -14.70 -23.81 6.11
C HIS A 93 -14.61 -23.51 7.61
N ALA A 94 -14.11 -24.46 8.41
CA ALA A 94 -14.14 -24.35 9.86
C ALA A 94 -12.87 -24.93 10.50
N GLY A 95 -12.47 -24.31 11.63
CA GLY A 95 -11.37 -24.73 12.47
C GLY A 95 -11.67 -24.49 13.95
N LEU A 96 -10.75 -24.83 14.82
CA LEU A 96 -10.89 -24.70 16.28
C LEU A 96 -9.99 -23.59 16.82
N LEU A 97 -10.50 -22.82 17.77
CA LEU A 97 -9.67 -22.09 18.70
C LEU A 97 -9.51 -22.90 19.99
N LEU A 98 -8.28 -23.11 20.37
CA LEU A 98 -7.91 -23.85 21.58
C LEU A 98 -7.44 -22.87 22.66
N THR A 99 -7.34 -23.32 23.89
CA THR A 99 -6.72 -22.56 24.99
C THR A 99 -5.25 -22.21 24.72
N SER A 100 -4.61 -22.90 23.75
CA SER A 100 -3.26 -22.66 23.27
C SER A 100 -3.18 -21.71 22.07
N SER A 101 -4.32 -21.27 21.49
CA SER A 101 -4.34 -20.30 20.42
C SER A 101 -3.97 -18.93 20.96
N THR A 102 -3.02 -18.26 20.31
CA THR A 102 -2.47 -16.96 20.74
C THR A 102 -3.30 -15.77 20.23
N SER A 103 -4.13 -16.02 19.22
CA SER A 103 -5.07 -15.03 18.66
C SER A 103 -6.31 -15.71 18.10
N GLU A 104 -7.36 -14.92 17.84
CA GLU A 104 -8.59 -15.40 17.18
C GLU A 104 -8.36 -15.87 15.75
N LYS A 105 -7.26 -15.50 15.12
CA LYS A 105 -6.88 -15.94 13.75
C LYS A 105 -6.07 -17.22 13.74
N GLU A 106 -5.57 -17.67 14.88
CA GLU A 106 -4.78 -18.89 14.96
C GLU A 106 -5.69 -20.13 15.06
N TRP A 107 -6.36 -20.46 13.96
CA TRP A 107 -7.18 -21.64 13.85
C TRP A 107 -6.33 -22.92 13.89
N LYS A 108 -6.70 -23.82 14.78
CA LYS A 108 -6.12 -25.15 14.89
C LYS A 108 -7.08 -26.18 14.29
N GLU A 109 -6.58 -27.35 13.98
CA GLU A 109 -7.39 -28.50 13.53
C GLU A 109 -8.44 -28.11 12.49
N VAL A 110 -8.02 -27.37 11.43
CA VAL A 110 -8.92 -26.97 10.35
C VAL A 110 -9.46 -28.21 9.66
N ALA A 111 -10.78 -28.35 9.62
CA ALA A 111 -11.45 -29.58 9.23
C ALA A 111 -11.25 -29.95 7.75
N THR A 112 -11.03 -28.97 6.87
CA THR A 112 -10.79 -29.19 5.44
C THR A 112 -9.81 -28.16 4.87
N ALA A 113 -9.01 -28.56 3.88
CA ALA A 113 -8.15 -27.64 3.15
C ALA A 113 -8.99 -26.68 2.31
N TRP A 114 -8.45 -25.48 2.06
CA TRP A 114 -9.15 -24.39 1.38
C TRP A 114 -9.64 -24.76 -0.03
N ASP A 115 -8.87 -25.57 -0.74
CA ASP A 115 -9.12 -26.02 -2.12
C ASP A 115 -10.02 -27.26 -2.24
N LYS A 116 -10.52 -27.83 -1.10
CA LYS A 116 -11.29 -29.06 -1.08
C LYS A 116 -12.80 -28.79 -0.94
N ASN A 117 -13.56 -29.20 -1.95
CA ASN A 117 -15.02 -29.12 -2.02
C ASN A 117 -15.64 -30.50 -1.72
N LEU A 118 -15.71 -30.88 -0.43
CA LEU A 118 -16.28 -32.13 -0.02
C LEU A 118 -17.78 -31.98 0.24
N ASP A 119 -18.59 -32.96 -0.19
CA ASP A 119 -20.04 -32.93 0.00
C ASP A 119 -20.45 -32.84 1.48
N SER A 120 -19.64 -33.35 2.39
CA SER A 120 -19.86 -33.28 3.85
C SER A 120 -19.75 -31.85 4.40
N TYR A 121 -19.20 -30.89 3.65
CA TYR A 121 -19.07 -29.48 4.02
C TYR A 121 -19.91 -28.56 3.15
N LYS A 122 -20.66 -29.13 2.19
CA LYS A 122 -21.55 -28.41 1.30
C LYS A 122 -22.80 -27.96 2.06
N LEU A 123 -23.15 -26.68 1.90
CA LEU A 123 -24.37 -26.12 2.47
C LEU A 123 -25.58 -26.49 1.63
N LYS A 124 -26.69 -26.76 2.29
CA LYS A 124 -28.00 -26.94 1.69
C LYS A 124 -28.67 -25.59 1.59
N ARG A 125 -29.18 -25.24 0.39
CA ARG A 125 -30.01 -24.05 0.20
C ARG A 125 -31.43 -24.34 0.67
N GLU A 126 -31.98 -23.51 1.54
CA GLU A 126 -33.34 -23.62 2.06
C GLU A 126 -34.36 -22.88 1.17
N ALA A 127 -35.63 -23.16 1.39
CA ALA A 127 -36.72 -22.59 0.56
C ALA A 127 -36.85 -21.06 0.72
N ASP A 128 -36.43 -20.49 1.83
CA ASP A 128 -36.41 -19.05 2.12
C ASP A 128 -35.14 -18.34 1.64
N GLY A 129 -34.25 -19.04 0.92
CA GLY A 129 -33.02 -18.49 0.36
C GLY A 129 -31.80 -18.52 1.28
N ARG A 130 -32.00 -18.90 2.56
CA ARG A 130 -30.89 -19.14 3.50
C ARG A 130 -30.17 -20.44 3.17
N TYR A 131 -29.03 -20.66 3.83
CA TYR A 131 -28.20 -21.87 3.66
C TYR A 131 -27.99 -22.55 5.00
N SER A 132 -28.04 -23.87 5.02
CA SER A 132 -27.89 -24.63 6.27
C SER A 132 -26.90 -25.80 6.13
N ILE A 133 -26.33 -26.19 7.28
CA ILE A 133 -25.54 -27.41 7.43
C ILE A 133 -25.69 -27.95 8.86
N ALA A 134 -25.91 -29.25 8.98
CA ALA A 134 -25.93 -29.95 10.27
C ALA A 134 -24.52 -30.43 10.60
N ILE A 135 -24.00 -30.07 11.77
CA ILE A 135 -22.71 -30.50 12.25
C ILE A 135 -22.87 -31.20 13.62
N HIS A 136 -22.11 -32.27 13.81
CA HIS A 136 -21.86 -32.86 15.14
C HIS A 136 -20.39 -32.62 15.45
N PRO A 137 -20.02 -31.63 16.30
CA PRO A 137 -18.65 -31.13 16.42
C PRO A 137 -17.60 -32.23 16.63
N ALA A 138 -17.85 -33.18 17.55
CA ALA A 138 -16.93 -34.28 17.82
C ALA A 138 -16.62 -35.12 16.57
N SER A 139 -17.62 -35.39 15.73
CA SER A 139 -17.45 -36.15 14.49
C SER A 139 -16.87 -35.31 13.37
N PHE A 140 -17.27 -34.03 13.29
CA PHE A 140 -16.85 -33.08 12.26
C PHE A 140 -15.35 -32.80 12.35
N PHE A 141 -14.83 -32.57 13.57
CA PHE A 141 -13.41 -32.37 13.82
C PHE A 141 -12.63 -33.67 14.14
N LYS A 142 -13.32 -34.86 14.13
CA LYS A 142 -12.72 -36.17 14.46
C LYS A 142 -12.03 -36.15 15.81
N ARG A 143 -12.61 -35.52 16.78
CA ARG A 143 -12.06 -35.33 18.12
C ARG A 143 -13.10 -35.61 19.19
N THR A 144 -12.79 -36.54 20.09
CA THR A 144 -13.74 -37.04 21.13
C THR A 144 -13.87 -36.07 22.32
N GLN A 145 -12.82 -35.28 22.61
CA GLN A 145 -12.76 -34.40 23.79
C GLN A 145 -12.64 -32.93 23.37
N ALA A 146 -13.33 -32.05 24.10
CA ALA A 146 -13.33 -30.58 23.86
C ALA A 146 -12.74 -29.77 25.01
N ASN A 147 -11.99 -30.38 25.94
CA ASN A 147 -11.61 -29.74 27.20
C ASN A 147 -10.77 -28.45 27.04
N ASP A 148 -10.06 -28.33 25.91
CA ASP A 148 -9.25 -27.18 25.55
C ASP A 148 -9.80 -26.38 24.34
N VAL A 149 -10.99 -26.75 23.81
CA VAL A 149 -11.66 -26.02 22.74
C VAL A 149 -12.43 -24.86 23.32
N THR A 150 -12.15 -23.64 22.86
CA THR A 150 -12.84 -22.43 23.29
C THR A 150 -13.94 -22.03 22.31
N HIS A 151 -13.64 -22.07 20.99
CA HIS A 151 -14.58 -21.70 19.93
C HIS A 151 -14.42 -22.62 18.70
N ILE A 152 -15.52 -22.75 17.95
CA ILE A 152 -15.44 -23.09 16.53
C ILE A 152 -15.37 -21.78 15.75
N ALA A 153 -14.34 -21.64 14.95
CA ALA A 153 -14.19 -20.56 13.99
C ALA A 153 -14.65 -21.05 12.61
N PHE A 154 -15.39 -20.26 11.86
CA PHE A 154 -15.91 -20.68 10.57
C PHE A 154 -16.23 -19.51 9.63
N LEU A 155 -16.33 -19.82 8.36
CA LEU A 155 -16.83 -18.96 7.30
C LEU A 155 -17.49 -19.80 6.21
N VAL A 156 -18.23 -19.16 5.33
CA VAL A 156 -18.83 -19.81 4.15
C VAL A 156 -18.11 -19.26 2.91
N ARG A 157 -17.70 -20.16 2.01
CA ARG A 157 -17.02 -19.79 0.75
C ARG A 157 -17.69 -20.40 -0.47
N ASN A 158 -17.51 -19.79 -1.63
CA ASN A 158 -17.83 -20.41 -2.92
C ASN A 158 -16.80 -21.50 -3.28
N ALA A 159 -17.03 -22.22 -4.38
CA ALA A 159 -16.26 -23.40 -4.75
C ALA A 159 -14.77 -23.12 -5.01
N ASP A 160 -14.44 -21.98 -5.60
CA ASP A 160 -13.06 -21.56 -5.91
C ASP A 160 -12.39 -20.73 -4.78
N GLY A 161 -13.13 -20.41 -3.72
CA GLY A 161 -12.64 -19.61 -2.59
C GLY A 161 -12.45 -18.12 -2.86
N SER A 162 -12.89 -17.62 -4.02
CA SER A 162 -12.74 -16.20 -4.40
C SER A 162 -13.71 -15.28 -3.67
N LYS A 163 -14.82 -15.83 -3.11
CA LYS A 163 -15.82 -15.09 -2.34
C LYS A 163 -16.11 -15.79 -1.02
N VAL A 164 -16.19 -14.99 0.04
CA VAL A 164 -16.30 -15.48 1.40
C VAL A 164 -17.31 -14.66 2.20
N ALA A 165 -18.30 -15.32 2.80
CA ALA A 165 -19.19 -14.68 3.76
C ALA A 165 -18.54 -14.61 5.14
N ARG A 166 -18.50 -13.40 5.70
CA ARG A 166 -17.91 -13.00 6.98
C ARG A 166 -18.86 -12.06 7.73
N ASN A 167 -18.50 -11.68 8.94
CA ASN A 167 -19.18 -10.62 9.67
C ASN A 167 -19.12 -9.29 8.90
N THR A 168 -19.91 -8.30 9.29
CA THR A 168 -20.00 -6.99 8.63
C THR A 168 -18.66 -6.23 8.62
N ASP A 169 -17.84 -6.44 9.66
CA ASP A 169 -16.50 -5.86 9.80
C ASP A 169 -15.40 -6.63 9.05
N GLY A 170 -15.78 -7.69 8.31
CA GLY A 170 -14.86 -8.57 7.59
C GLY A 170 -14.18 -9.63 8.47
N SER A 171 -14.47 -9.68 9.77
CA SER A 171 -13.95 -10.71 10.66
C SER A 171 -14.59 -12.09 10.40
N ASP A 172 -13.89 -13.15 10.79
CA ASP A 172 -14.41 -14.51 10.76
C ASP A 172 -15.53 -14.68 11.78
N MET A 173 -16.34 -15.73 11.62
CA MET A 173 -17.44 -16.05 12.55
C MET A 173 -16.97 -17.03 13.61
N TYR A 174 -17.37 -16.79 14.86
CA TYR A 174 -16.97 -17.60 16.01
C TYR A 174 -18.16 -18.03 16.84
N TRP A 175 -18.14 -19.25 17.36
CA TRP A 175 -19.13 -19.70 18.30
C TRP A 175 -18.47 -20.48 19.46
N SER A 176 -18.72 -20.03 20.69
CA SER A 176 -18.16 -20.70 21.87
C SER A 176 -18.82 -22.04 22.14
N ILE A 177 -18.04 -23.01 22.64
CA ILE A 177 -18.56 -24.32 23.04
C ILE A 177 -19.19 -24.24 24.42
N SER A 178 -20.45 -24.68 24.50
CA SER A 178 -21.21 -24.76 25.76
C SER A 178 -21.01 -26.09 26.44
N SER A 179 -21.09 -26.14 27.78
CA SER A 179 -20.99 -27.34 28.60
C SER A 179 -22.34 -27.67 29.20
N LYS A 180 -22.71 -28.96 29.21
CA LYS A 180 -23.91 -29.41 29.90
C LYS A 180 -23.79 -29.36 31.43
N GLN A 181 -22.56 -29.41 31.94
CA GLN A 181 -22.28 -29.36 33.37
C GLN A 181 -22.25 -27.97 33.97
N ARG A 182 -22.12 -26.92 33.15
CA ARG A 182 -22.03 -25.54 33.57
C ARG A 182 -23.13 -24.70 32.89
N PRO A 183 -23.81 -23.80 33.59
CA PRO A 183 -24.81 -22.93 32.98
C PRO A 183 -24.15 -22.06 31.93
N ASP A 184 -24.87 -21.83 30.83
CA ASP A 184 -24.48 -20.86 29.79
C ASP A 184 -25.66 -19.92 29.51
N ILE A 185 -25.39 -18.76 28.91
CA ILE A 185 -26.38 -17.72 28.64
C ILE A 185 -26.09 -17.11 27.25
N THR A 186 -27.13 -16.74 26.51
CA THR A 186 -27.01 -16.08 25.21
C THR A 186 -28.03 -14.96 25.07
N PHE A 187 -27.67 -13.95 24.23
CA PHE A 187 -28.60 -12.90 23.81
C PHE A 187 -29.48 -13.43 22.67
N LYS A 188 -30.78 -13.40 22.84
CA LYS A 188 -31.79 -13.65 21.80
C LYS A 188 -32.27 -12.35 21.14
N ALA A 189 -32.16 -11.25 21.87
CA ALA A 189 -32.29 -9.88 21.38
C ALA A 189 -31.32 -9.02 22.20
N PRO A 190 -30.65 -8.01 21.57
CA PRO A 190 -30.66 -7.74 20.14
C PRO A 190 -29.96 -8.84 19.33
N ALA A 191 -30.12 -8.82 18.00
CA ALA A 191 -29.37 -9.69 17.10
C ALA A 191 -27.87 -9.42 17.23
N VAL A 192 -27.08 -10.51 17.30
CA VAL A 192 -25.65 -10.45 17.58
C VAL A 192 -24.85 -11.00 16.39
N GLN A 193 -23.81 -10.28 15.98
CA GLN A 193 -22.81 -10.81 15.09
C GLN A 193 -21.91 -11.78 15.87
N PRO A 194 -21.62 -12.96 15.32
CA PRO A 194 -20.77 -13.96 15.97
C PRO A 194 -19.29 -13.63 15.76
N THR A 195 -18.87 -12.43 16.15
CA THR A 195 -17.46 -12.04 16.25
C THR A 195 -16.82 -12.71 17.47
N PHE A 196 -15.49 -12.75 17.56
CA PHE A 196 -14.78 -13.35 18.69
C PHE A 196 -15.23 -12.73 20.04
N VAL A 197 -15.39 -11.41 20.08
CA VAL A 197 -16.13 -10.71 21.14
C VAL A 197 -17.47 -10.29 20.53
N PRO A 198 -18.60 -10.87 20.95
CA PRO A 198 -19.90 -10.62 20.31
C PRO A 198 -20.30 -9.14 20.27
N GLN A 199 -20.79 -8.71 19.11
CA GLN A 199 -21.24 -7.34 18.85
C GLN A 199 -22.69 -7.33 18.39
N SER A 200 -23.42 -6.24 18.67
CA SER A 200 -24.77 -6.06 18.12
C SER A 200 -24.73 -5.97 16.60
N GLU A 201 -25.70 -6.56 15.90
CA GLU A 201 -25.87 -6.34 14.46
C GLU A 201 -26.22 -4.89 14.12
N LYS A 202 -27.07 -4.26 14.90
CA LYS A 202 -27.25 -2.80 14.82
C LYS A 202 -26.03 -2.15 15.47
N GLN A 203 -25.25 -1.47 14.65
CA GLN A 203 -23.92 -0.99 15.04
C GLN A 203 -23.99 0.29 15.87
N SER A 204 -24.97 1.18 15.64
CA SER A 204 -25.15 2.38 16.43
C SER A 204 -26.62 2.59 16.82
N PHE A 205 -26.82 3.25 17.97
CA PHE A 205 -28.10 3.56 18.55
C PHE A 205 -28.17 5.05 18.86
N ALA A 206 -29.33 5.66 18.71
CA ALA A 206 -29.55 7.03 19.14
C ALA A 206 -29.54 7.13 20.66
N LYS A 207 -29.08 8.26 21.22
CA LYS A 207 -29.21 8.54 22.64
C LYS A 207 -30.67 8.56 23.05
N GLY A 208 -31.01 7.80 24.10
CA GLY A 208 -32.39 7.62 24.59
C GLY A 208 -33.18 6.55 23.81
N GLU A 209 -32.61 5.86 22.87
CA GLU A 209 -33.24 4.74 22.18
C GLU A 209 -33.46 3.57 23.13
N GLU A 210 -34.62 2.90 23.02
CA GLU A 210 -34.93 1.70 23.78
C GLU A 210 -34.38 0.46 23.07
N LEU A 211 -33.47 -0.28 23.76
CA LEU A 211 -32.90 -1.52 23.31
C LEU A 211 -33.60 -2.71 23.98
N PRO A 212 -34.39 -3.50 23.24
CA PRO A 212 -34.98 -4.71 23.83
C PRO A 212 -33.89 -5.78 24.05
N ILE A 213 -33.78 -6.26 25.29
CA ILE A 213 -32.88 -7.33 25.71
C ILE A 213 -33.70 -8.57 26.01
N ARG A 214 -33.40 -9.67 25.35
CA ARG A 214 -33.91 -11.01 25.67
C ARG A 214 -32.76 -11.98 25.84
N LEU A 215 -32.66 -12.53 27.03
CA LEU A 215 -31.62 -13.49 27.44
C LEU A 215 -32.22 -14.88 27.56
N GLN A 216 -31.49 -15.89 27.07
CA GLN A 216 -31.84 -17.31 27.26
C GLN A 216 -30.67 -18.00 27.95
N ALA A 217 -30.96 -18.71 29.07
CA ALA A 217 -29.98 -19.55 29.74
C ALA A 217 -30.19 -21.03 29.44
N SER A 218 -29.12 -21.81 29.46
CA SER A 218 -29.13 -23.28 29.23
C SER A 218 -29.70 -24.06 30.44
N GLN A 219 -29.70 -23.47 31.62
CA GLN A 219 -30.21 -24.04 32.86
C GLN A 219 -31.00 -22.97 33.65
N SER A 220 -31.97 -23.39 34.43
CA SER A 220 -32.71 -22.47 35.31
C SER A 220 -31.82 -22.01 36.45
N GLY A 221 -31.82 -20.68 36.71
CA GLY A 221 -31.01 -20.06 37.75
C GLY A 221 -31.34 -18.58 37.91
N THR A 222 -30.43 -17.84 38.54
CA THR A 222 -30.53 -16.38 38.66
C THR A 222 -29.86 -15.73 37.46
N ILE A 223 -30.63 -15.02 36.64
CA ILE A 223 -30.12 -14.24 35.55
C ILE A 223 -30.01 -12.78 35.96
N THR A 224 -28.85 -12.16 35.78
CA THR A 224 -28.59 -10.76 36.05
C THR A 224 -28.14 -10.04 34.79
N LEU A 225 -28.72 -8.87 34.50
CA LEU A 225 -28.32 -7.97 33.44
C LEU A 225 -27.68 -6.73 34.04
N SER A 226 -26.52 -6.34 33.55
CA SER A 226 -25.80 -5.14 33.98
C SER A 226 -25.44 -4.25 32.81
N LEU A 227 -25.42 -2.94 33.01
CA LEU A 227 -24.95 -1.92 32.04
C LEU A 227 -23.76 -1.19 32.68
N ASN A 228 -22.60 -1.19 31.99
CA ASN A 228 -21.36 -0.55 32.45
C ASN A 228 -21.00 -0.94 33.90
N GLY A 229 -21.21 -2.21 34.23
CA GLY A 229 -20.94 -2.77 35.55
C GLY A 229 -22.05 -2.52 36.61
N GLN A 230 -23.07 -1.74 36.30
CA GLN A 230 -24.22 -1.50 37.21
C GLN A 230 -25.34 -2.50 36.88
N GLU A 231 -25.85 -3.23 37.89
CA GLU A 231 -26.98 -4.11 37.73
C GLU A 231 -28.27 -3.31 37.44
N ILE A 232 -28.99 -3.70 36.37
CA ILE A 232 -30.21 -3.02 35.91
C ILE A 232 -31.44 -3.92 35.92
N ALA A 233 -31.26 -5.23 35.86
CA ALA A 233 -32.37 -6.20 35.98
C ALA A 233 -31.85 -7.54 36.50
N THR A 234 -32.74 -8.27 37.26
CA THR A 234 -32.49 -9.64 37.72
C THR A 234 -33.79 -10.45 37.66
N GLY A 235 -33.67 -11.75 37.39
CA GLY A 235 -34.80 -12.66 37.32
C GLY A 235 -34.42 -14.10 37.68
N GLN A 236 -35.43 -14.94 38.04
CA GLN A 236 -35.28 -16.37 38.27
C GLN A 236 -35.86 -17.15 37.09
N GLY A 237 -35.17 -18.18 36.66
CA GLY A 237 -35.61 -19.03 35.55
C GLY A 237 -34.53 -19.24 34.51
N ASN A 238 -34.94 -19.52 33.30
CA ASN A 238 -34.03 -19.69 32.13
C ASN A 238 -34.19 -18.61 31.05
N GLU A 239 -35.01 -17.57 31.32
CA GLU A 239 -35.21 -16.44 30.42
C GLU A 239 -35.34 -15.13 31.26
N LEU A 240 -34.76 -14.05 30.71
CA LEU A 240 -34.94 -12.69 31.24
C LEU A 240 -35.19 -11.73 30.06
N GLN A 241 -36.21 -10.89 30.17
CA GLN A 241 -36.54 -9.83 29.24
C GLN A 241 -36.47 -8.47 29.93
N HIS A 242 -35.85 -7.49 29.25
CA HIS A 242 -35.72 -6.13 29.79
C HIS A 242 -35.63 -5.12 28.63
N LYS A 243 -36.31 -3.97 28.81
CA LYS A 243 -36.22 -2.81 27.88
C LYS A 243 -35.19 -1.83 28.42
N LEU A 244 -34.01 -1.81 27.80
CA LEU A 244 -32.89 -0.96 28.22
C LEU A 244 -32.94 0.39 27.53
N GLN A 245 -33.01 1.48 28.32
CA GLN A 245 -32.86 2.84 27.80
C GLN A 245 -31.38 3.23 27.66
N LEU A 246 -30.94 3.53 26.48
CA LEU A 246 -29.54 3.87 26.16
C LEU A 246 -29.30 5.38 26.39
N ASN A 247 -29.16 5.81 27.61
CA ASN A 247 -28.98 7.23 27.98
C ASN A 247 -27.51 7.68 27.97
N GLY A 248 -26.55 6.76 28.07
CA GLY A 248 -25.13 7.04 27.90
C GLY A 248 -24.74 7.22 26.42
N THR A 249 -23.60 7.83 26.14
CA THR A 249 -23.04 7.98 24.79
C THR A 249 -21.70 7.23 24.64
N GLY A 250 -21.28 6.91 23.44
CA GLY A 250 -20.10 6.09 23.16
C GLY A 250 -20.38 4.61 23.36
N GLN A 251 -19.33 3.85 23.68
CA GLN A 251 -19.46 2.40 23.91
C GLN A 251 -20.16 2.14 25.25
N GLN A 252 -21.19 1.28 25.21
CA GLN A 252 -21.91 0.82 26.39
C GLN A 252 -21.72 -0.68 26.52
N HIS A 253 -21.27 -1.17 27.68
CA HIS A 253 -21.01 -2.57 27.97
C HIS A 253 -22.20 -3.19 28.67
N ILE A 254 -22.86 -4.13 27.99
CA ILE A 254 -24.00 -4.88 28.53
C ILE A 254 -23.48 -6.26 28.92
N GLN A 255 -23.69 -6.67 30.15
CA GLN A 255 -23.25 -7.94 30.70
C GLN A 255 -24.44 -8.78 31.13
N ALA A 256 -24.58 -10.00 30.61
CA ALA A 256 -25.53 -11.00 31.04
C ALA A 256 -24.83 -12.06 31.87
N ARG A 257 -25.32 -12.34 33.06
CA ARG A 257 -24.80 -13.32 34.01
C ARG A 257 -25.87 -14.32 34.36
N ILE A 258 -25.51 -15.62 34.36
CA ILE A 258 -26.34 -16.71 34.89
C ILE A 258 -25.61 -17.37 36.07
N GLU A 259 -26.34 -17.59 37.17
CA GLU A 259 -25.87 -18.35 38.30
C GLU A 259 -26.84 -19.50 38.57
N ALA A 260 -26.35 -20.73 38.45
CA ALA A 260 -27.11 -21.96 38.71
C ALA A 260 -26.20 -23.04 39.28
N ASN A 261 -26.70 -23.84 40.20
CA ASN A 261 -25.99 -24.97 40.81
C ASN A 261 -24.60 -24.59 41.40
N GLY A 262 -24.46 -23.38 41.96
CA GLY A 262 -23.19 -22.88 42.47
C GLY A 262 -22.14 -22.48 41.46
N GLN A 263 -22.48 -22.49 40.15
CA GLN A 263 -21.63 -22.06 39.06
C GLN A 263 -22.18 -20.82 38.37
N ARG A 264 -21.29 -20.06 37.74
CA ARG A 264 -21.69 -18.85 37.03
C ARG A 264 -21.04 -18.80 35.64
N THR A 265 -21.76 -18.20 34.69
CA THR A 265 -21.24 -17.80 33.37
C THR A 265 -21.65 -16.36 33.07
N ILE A 266 -20.76 -15.63 32.41
CA ILE A 266 -20.96 -14.26 32.00
C ILE A 266 -20.77 -14.20 30.47
N LYS A 267 -21.66 -13.47 29.79
CA LYS A 267 -21.53 -13.08 28.40
C LYS A 267 -21.67 -11.58 28.29
N GLU A 268 -20.90 -10.99 27.41
CA GLU A 268 -20.85 -9.54 27.19
C GLU A 268 -21.31 -9.19 25.79
N LEU A 269 -21.92 -8.03 25.67
CA LEU A 269 -22.32 -7.41 24.43
C LEU A 269 -21.98 -5.93 24.52
N THR A 270 -21.24 -5.42 23.54
CA THR A 270 -20.96 -3.98 23.43
C THR A 270 -21.89 -3.38 22.38
N VAL A 271 -22.51 -2.24 22.72
CA VAL A 271 -23.28 -1.40 21.79
C VAL A 271 -22.70 0.00 21.76
N PHE A 272 -22.84 0.69 20.64
CA PHE A 272 -22.40 2.07 20.49
C PHE A 272 -23.62 2.99 20.49
N VAL A 273 -23.59 4.04 21.31
CA VAL A 273 -24.63 5.07 21.38
C VAL A 273 -24.08 6.38 20.83
N GLU A 274 -24.76 6.92 19.85
CA GLU A 274 -24.35 8.17 19.19
C GLU A 274 -24.30 9.32 20.20
N SER A 275 -23.31 10.21 20.01
CA SER A 275 -23.15 11.43 20.80
C SER A 275 -23.54 12.64 19.96
N ASP A 276 -24.01 13.68 20.63
CA ASP A 276 -24.11 15.00 19.99
C ASP A 276 -22.70 15.46 19.59
N VAL A 277 -22.50 15.79 18.32
CA VAL A 277 -21.22 16.26 17.82
C VAL A 277 -21.09 17.75 18.08
N GLU A 278 -20.09 18.12 18.88
CA GLU A 278 -19.73 19.54 19.06
C GLU A 278 -19.10 20.07 17.78
N VAL A 279 -19.68 21.17 17.25
CA VAL A 279 -19.11 21.89 16.09
C VAL A 279 -18.25 23.03 16.63
N ALA A 280 -16.95 23.01 16.30
CA ALA A 280 -16.01 24.05 16.71
C ALA A 280 -14.86 24.17 15.70
N ASP A 281 -14.42 25.38 15.43
CA ASP A 281 -13.29 25.64 14.55
C ASP A 281 -12.00 25.03 15.08
N LEU A 282 -11.14 24.61 14.17
CA LEU A 282 -9.80 24.11 14.51
C LEU A 282 -9.00 25.27 15.14
N PRO A 283 -8.44 25.11 16.35
CA PRO A 283 -7.66 26.18 16.99
C PRO A 283 -6.43 26.55 16.16
N GLU A 284 -6.04 27.84 16.24
CA GLU A 284 -4.86 28.34 15.55
C GLU A 284 -3.58 27.56 15.95
N GLY A 285 -2.76 27.22 14.98
CA GLY A 285 -1.51 26.47 15.17
C GLY A 285 -1.66 24.96 15.25
N ILE A 286 -2.89 24.41 15.11
CA ILE A 286 -3.14 22.97 15.01
C ILE A 286 -3.22 22.55 13.55
N ASN A 287 -2.48 21.52 13.17
CA ASN A 287 -2.53 20.93 11.84
C ASN A 287 -3.91 20.30 11.58
N LYS A 288 -4.37 20.38 10.33
CA LYS A 288 -5.67 19.79 9.92
C LYS A 288 -5.67 18.27 9.93
N ASN A 289 -4.49 17.66 9.99
CA ASN A 289 -4.30 16.19 10.00
C ASN A 289 -3.15 15.81 10.91
N GLY A 290 -3.25 14.58 11.45
CA GLY A 290 -2.21 14.01 12.29
C GLY A 290 -2.15 14.64 13.68
N VAL A 291 -0.98 14.63 14.28
CA VAL A 291 -0.75 15.07 15.66
C VAL A 291 0.02 16.39 15.69
N THR A 292 -0.49 17.34 16.47
CA THR A 292 0.22 18.58 16.83
C THR A 292 0.59 18.56 18.31
N ILE A 293 1.90 18.68 18.62
CA ILE A 293 2.43 18.62 19.98
C ILE A 293 2.81 20.03 20.44
N ASN A 294 2.17 20.52 21.48
CA ASN A 294 2.52 21.78 22.16
C ASN A 294 3.13 21.47 23.53
N ARG A 295 4.47 21.43 23.60
CA ARG A 295 5.18 21.10 24.85
C ARG A 295 5.04 22.18 25.92
N ASP A 296 4.94 23.45 25.54
CA ASP A 296 4.83 24.57 26.48
C ASP A 296 3.49 24.56 27.21
N LYS A 297 2.42 24.21 26.52
CA LYS A 297 1.08 24.10 27.09
C LYS A 297 0.74 22.71 27.64
N GLN A 298 1.62 21.71 27.48
CA GLN A 298 1.36 20.30 27.78
C GLN A 298 0.09 19.79 27.08
N GLU A 299 -0.06 20.14 25.80
CA GLU A 299 -1.23 19.81 24.98
C GLU A 299 -0.81 18.98 23.76
N ILE A 300 -1.63 17.98 23.45
CA ILE A 300 -1.50 17.17 22.23
C ILE A 300 -2.83 17.19 21.50
N SER A 301 -2.81 17.72 20.29
CA SER A 301 -4.01 17.78 19.46
C SER A 301 -3.94 16.73 18.36
N PHE A 302 -5.05 16.01 18.19
CA PHE A 302 -5.25 15.03 17.13
C PHE A 302 -6.27 15.58 16.15
N ALA A 303 -5.98 15.47 14.88
CA ALA A 303 -6.89 15.91 13.83
C ALA A 303 -6.95 14.88 12.69
N LEU A 304 -8.13 14.72 12.13
CA LEU A 304 -8.42 13.77 11.05
C LEU A 304 -9.36 14.43 10.03
N THR A 305 -8.94 14.52 8.79
CA THR A 305 -9.87 14.81 7.69
C THR A 305 -10.68 13.56 7.37
N ALA A 306 -11.99 13.64 7.57
CA ALA A 306 -12.94 12.57 7.30
C ALA A 306 -14.32 13.17 6.99
N PRO A 307 -14.53 13.72 5.78
CA PRO A 307 -15.81 14.26 5.38
C PRO A 307 -16.89 13.17 5.35
N ASP A 308 -18.16 13.59 5.48
CA ASP A 308 -19.35 12.73 5.45
C ASP A 308 -19.40 11.65 6.55
N LYS A 309 -18.62 11.80 7.63
CA LYS A 309 -18.71 10.95 8.81
C LYS A 309 -19.62 11.58 9.86
N SER A 310 -20.33 10.72 10.62
CA SER A 310 -21.29 11.16 11.63
C SER A 310 -20.67 11.33 13.01
N SER A 311 -19.62 10.56 13.33
CA SER A 311 -18.90 10.66 14.60
C SER A 311 -17.47 10.14 14.51
N VAL A 312 -16.55 10.72 15.29
CA VAL A 312 -15.18 10.23 15.44
C VAL A 312 -14.80 10.28 16.93
N PHE A 313 -14.23 9.20 17.43
CA PHE A 313 -13.67 9.10 18.77
C PHE A 313 -12.18 8.78 18.72
N LEU A 314 -11.41 9.42 19.58
CA LEU A 314 -10.01 9.08 19.78
C LEU A 314 -9.90 7.91 20.77
N LEU A 315 -9.32 6.82 20.34
CA LEU A 315 -9.03 5.63 21.17
C LEU A 315 -7.53 5.53 21.39
N GLY A 316 -7.09 5.09 22.55
CA GLY A 316 -5.68 4.84 22.81
C GLY A 316 -5.44 4.09 24.11
N ASN A 317 -4.20 3.70 24.38
CA ASN A 317 -3.85 3.07 25.65
C ASN A 317 -4.02 4.03 26.86
N PHE A 318 -4.16 5.32 26.62
CA PHE A 318 -4.47 6.33 27.64
C PHE A 318 -5.93 6.32 28.10
N ASN A 319 -6.83 5.71 27.36
CA ASN A 319 -8.25 5.51 27.72
C ASN A 319 -8.70 4.05 27.57
N ASN A 320 -7.75 3.11 27.57
CA ASN A 320 -7.98 1.67 27.39
C ASN A 320 -8.75 1.34 26.08
N PHE A 321 -8.55 2.13 25.02
CA PHE A 321 -9.25 2.02 23.73
C PHE A 321 -10.78 2.07 23.86
N GLN A 322 -11.30 2.82 24.86
CA GLN A 322 -12.73 3.00 25.07
C GLN A 322 -13.23 4.32 24.46
N ALA A 323 -14.32 4.24 23.71
CA ALA A 323 -15.00 5.41 23.16
C ALA A 323 -15.89 6.05 24.23
N THR A 324 -15.34 7.02 24.96
CA THR A 324 -16.07 7.78 25.97
C THR A 324 -16.28 9.23 25.53
N GLN A 325 -17.25 9.92 26.11
CA GLN A 325 -17.58 11.31 25.75
C GLN A 325 -16.39 12.26 25.85
N ASP A 326 -15.48 12.06 26.79
CA ASP A 326 -14.27 12.87 26.97
C ASP A 326 -13.30 12.79 25.80
N TYR A 327 -13.41 11.75 24.97
CA TYR A 327 -12.61 11.49 23.80
C TYR A 327 -13.40 11.57 22.47
N ALA A 328 -14.65 12.08 22.53
CA ALA A 328 -15.41 12.44 21.35
C ALA A 328 -14.75 13.63 20.64
N MET A 329 -14.47 13.50 19.34
CA MET A 329 -13.84 14.57 18.58
C MET A 329 -14.88 15.60 18.12
N LYS A 330 -14.46 16.85 18.10
CA LYS A 330 -15.21 17.97 17.57
C LYS A 330 -15.08 18.01 16.05
N ARG A 331 -16.10 18.52 15.35
CA ARG A 331 -16.10 18.66 13.90
C ARG A 331 -16.04 20.12 13.52
N THR A 332 -15.23 20.47 12.52
CA THR A 332 -15.22 21.81 11.94
C THR A 332 -16.53 22.16 11.26
N ALA A 333 -16.84 23.47 11.13
CA ALA A 333 -18.11 23.94 10.58
C ALA A 333 -18.32 23.53 9.11
N ASP A 334 -17.23 23.33 8.34
CA ASP A 334 -17.27 22.81 6.97
C ASP A 334 -17.53 21.31 6.88
N GLY A 335 -17.56 20.61 8.04
CA GLY A 335 -17.84 19.18 8.11
C GLY A 335 -16.67 18.25 7.75
N ASN A 336 -15.50 18.79 7.41
CA ASN A 336 -14.42 17.99 6.81
C ASN A 336 -13.41 17.46 7.83
N THR A 337 -13.14 18.23 8.91
CA THR A 337 -12.07 17.89 9.87
C THR A 337 -12.63 17.61 11.24
N TRP A 338 -12.15 16.54 11.83
CA TRP A 338 -12.40 16.13 13.22
C TRP A 338 -11.17 16.39 14.06
N TRP A 339 -11.33 16.92 15.29
CA TRP A 339 -10.20 17.27 16.14
C TRP A 339 -10.52 17.17 17.63
N ILE A 340 -9.47 16.91 18.42
CA ILE A 340 -9.52 16.93 19.88
C ILE A 340 -8.16 17.33 20.44
N THR A 341 -8.14 18.06 21.56
CA THR A 341 -6.92 18.35 22.33
C THR A 341 -6.94 17.61 23.65
N VAL A 342 -5.92 16.80 23.92
CA VAL A 342 -5.72 16.01 25.13
C VAL A 342 -4.62 16.67 25.98
N ARG A 343 -4.87 16.86 27.28
CA ARG A 343 -3.97 17.55 28.26
C ARG A 343 -3.39 16.62 29.32
N SER A 344 -3.82 15.37 29.36
CA SER A 344 -3.49 14.42 30.42
C SER A 344 -2.37 13.46 30.12
N LEU A 345 -1.70 13.60 28.93
CA LEU A 345 -0.68 12.67 28.50
C LEU A 345 0.70 13.01 29.08
N ASP A 346 1.42 11.99 29.53
CA ASP A 346 2.79 12.09 30.03
C ASP A 346 3.77 12.16 28.85
N PHE A 347 4.48 13.27 28.72
CA PHE A 347 5.44 13.53 27.64
C PHE A 347 6.71 12.68 27.70
N GLN A 348 6.87 11.84 28.72
CA GLN A 348 7.97 10.87 28.83
C GLN A 348 7.59 9.48 28.34
N LYS A 349 6.36 9.29 27.82
CA LYS A 349 5.84 8.00 27.36
C LYS A 349 5.49 8.03 25.89
N ASN A 350 5.49 6.86 25.29
CA ASN A 350 4.89 6.62 23.99
C ASN A 350 3.48 6.08 24.16
N TYR A 351 2.61 6.40 23.23
CA TYR A 351 1.23 5.97 23.24
C TYR A 351 0.87 5.28 21.92
N THR A 352 -0.09 4.35 21.99
CA THR A 352 -0.73 3.77 20.82
C THR A 352 -2.16 4.27 20.73
N TYR A 353 -2.63 4.59 19.52
CA TYR A 353 -3.93 5.17 19.30
C TYR A 353 -4.55 4.80 17.95
N GLN A 354 -5.86 4.95 17.85
CA GLN A 354 -6.69 4.79 16.67
C GLN A 354 -7.84 5.81 16.68
N PHE A 355 -8.49 5.96 15.55
CA PHE A 355 -9.80 6.63 15.47
C PHE A 355 -10.90 5.58 15.30
N LEU A 356 -12.01 5.75 16.05
CA LEU A 356 -13.24 5.00 15.85
C LEU A 356 -14.21 5.88 15.07
N ILE A 357 -14.57 5.43 13.88
CA ILE A 357 -15.42 6.16 12.94
C ILE A 357 -16.83 5.57 12.99
N ASP A 358 -17.84 6.43 13.15
CA ASP A 358 -19.27 6.08 13.15
C ASP A 358 -19.61 4.90 14.08
N GLY A 359 -18.85 4.78 15.19
CA GLY A 359 -19.00 3.73 16.18
C GLY A 359 -18.58 2.32 15.75
N GLN A 360 -18.04 2.14 14.55
CA GLN A 360 -17.83 0.83 13.95
C GLN A 360 -16.39 0.61 13.48
N LEU A 361 -15.90 1.50 12.61
CA LEU A 361 -14.63 1.34 11.91
C LEU A 361 -13.48 1.89 12.75
N LYS A 362 -12.54 1.04 13.14
CA LYS A 362 -11.26 1.46 13.71
C LYS A 362 -10.22 1.61 12.61
N ILE A 363 -9.57 2.76 12.58
CA ILE A 363 -8.46 3.05 11.67
C ILE A 363 -7.28 3.64 12.44
N ALA A 364 -6.07 3.38 11.96
CA ALA A 364 -4.90 4.14 12.36
C ALA A 364 -4.95 5.55 11.74
N ASP A 365 -4.12 6.47 12.23
CA ASP A 365 -4.00 7.81 11.68
C ASP A 365 -3.33 7.75 10.28
N PRO A 366 -3.93 8.31 9.22
CA PRO A 366 -3.28 8.42 7.90
C PRO A 366 -1.93 9.14 7.92
N TYR A 367 -1.69 10.00 8.92
CA TYR A 367 -0.45 10.77 9.11
C TYR A 367 0.48 10.15 10.18
N ALA A 368 0.24 8.90 10.58
CA ALA A 368 1.11 8.20 11.52
C ALA A 368 2.53 8.06 10.97
N ARG A 369 3.54 8.34 11.81
CA ARG A 369 4.97 8.19 11.49
C ARG A 369 5.53 6.82 11.86
N LEU A 370 4.77 6.05 12.61
CA LEU A 370 5.05 4.67 13.00
C LEU A 370 3.71 3.99 13.30
N VAL A 371 3.56 2.77 12.83
CA VAL A 371 2.38 1.94 13.08
C VAL A 371 2.80 0.55 13.57
N LEU A 372 1.87 -0.13 14.27
CA LEU A 372 2.04 -1.52 14.66
C LEU A 372 0.94 -2.35 14.01
N ASP A 373 1.33 -3.42 13.32
CA ASP A 373 0.44 -4.39 12.67
C ASP A 373 0.43 -5.71 13.44
N PRO A 374 -0.68 -6.08 14.10
CA PRO A 374 -0.75 -7.33 14.88
C PRO A 374 -0.61 -8.59 14.03
N ASN A 375 -0.75 -8.49 12.70
CA ASN A 375 -0.69 -9.63 11.81
C ASN A 375 0.73 -9.91 11.28
N HIS A 376 1.58 -8.88 11.16
CA HIS A 376 2.88 -8.98 10.48
C HIS A 376 4.07 -8.62 11.36
N ASP A 377 3.87 -7.86 12.45
CA ASP A 377 4.99 -7.41 13.29
C ASP A 377 5.66 -8.52 14.14
N GLY A 378 5.16 -9.77 14.09
CA GLY A 378 5.78 -10.89 14.82
C GLY A 378 7.27 -11.08 14.52
N GLU A 379 7.71 -10.78 13.29
CA GLU A 379 9.11 -10.87 12.86
C GLU A 379 9.98 -9.74 13.42
N VAL A 380 9.39 -8.59 13.70
CA VAL A 380 10.08 -7.39 14.23
C VAL A 380 9.77 -7.12 15.71
N ALA A 381 8.93 -7.95 16.34
CA ALA A 381 8.48 -7.77 17.73
C ALA A 381 9.62 -7.78 18.76
N SER A 382 10.78 -8.35 18.41
CA SER A 382 11.98 -8.31 19.25
C SER A 382 12.76 -6.99 19.14
N ASN A 383 12.37 -6.08 18.25
CA ASN A 383 13.01 -4.78 18.11
C ASN A 383 12.76 -3.93 19.37
N PRO A 384 13.79 -3.58 20.16
CA PRO A 384 13.63 -2.88 21.44
C PRO A 384 13.10 -1.44 21.28
N TYR A 385 13.07 -0.91 20.08
CA TYR A 385 12.58 0.44 19.78
C TYR A 385 11.08 0.48 19.49
N LEU A 386 10.43 -0.67 19.26
CA LEU A 386 9.00 -0.75 19.03
C LEU A 386 8.26 -0.93 20.36
N PRO A 387 7.21 -0.14 20.64
CA PRO A 387 6.31 -0.44 21.75
C PRO A 387 5.54 -1.73 21.44
N SER A 388 5.12 -2.43 22.51
CA SER A 388 4.30 -3.62 22.34
C SER A 388 2.92 -3.25 21.78
N TYR A 389 2.41 -4.09 20.87
CA TYR A 389 1.03 -3.97 20.42
C TYR A 389 0.06 -4.13 21.60
N PRO A 390 -1.02 -3.33 21.72
CA PRO A 390 -1.98 -3.38 22.84
C PRO A 390 -2.93 -4.59 22.72
N GLN A 391 -2.38 -5.78 22.87
CA GLN A 391 -3.06 -7.05 22.71
C GLN A 391 -4.30 -7.16 23.60
N GLY A 392 -5.45 -7.55 23.04
CA GLY A 392 -6.72 -7.72 23.77
C GLY A 392 -7.46 -6.41 24.10
N ALA A 393 -6.83 -5.23 23.92
CA ALA A 393 -7.49 -3.93 24.12
C ALA A 393 -8.08 -3.37 22.83
N THR A 394 -7.50 -3.69 21.69
CA THR A 394 -8.00 -3.27 20.38
C THR A 394 -7.65 -4.27 19.30
N GLN A 395 -8.08 -4.01 18.06
CA GLN A 395 -7.81 -4.81 16.87
C GLN A 395 -7.36 -3.93 15.71
N GLY A 396 -6.69 -4.53 14.70
CA GLY A 396 -6.19 -3.83 13.53
C GLY A 396 -4.94 -2.99 13.80
N ILE A 397 -4.48 -2.28 12.78
CA ILE A 397 -3.27 -1.47 12.87
C ILE A 397 -3.49 -0.28 13.81
N VAL A 398 -2.51 -0.02 14.68
CA VAL A 398 -2.52 1.13 15.60
C VAL A 398 -1.39 2.10 15.26
N SER A 399 -1.65 3.39 15.41
CA SER A 399 -0.63 4.45 15.32
C SER A 399 0.18 4.54 16.59
N VAL A 400 1.45 4.89 16.49
CA VAL A 400 2.33 5.17 17.63
C VAL A 400 2.60 6.67 17.73
N LEU A 401 2.28 7.25 18.88
CA LEU A 401 2.66 8.59 19.26
C LEU A 401 3.93 8.53 20.12
N SER A 402 5.06 8.92 19.53
CA SER A 402 6.36 8.94 20.19
C SER A 402 6.65 10.33 20.75
N LEU A 403 6.59 10.50 22.08
CA LEU A 403 6.79 11.80 22.74
C LEU A 403 8.20 12.00 23.32
N ASN A 404 8.92 10.91 23.57
CA ASN A 404 10.24 10.94 24.22
C ASN A 404 11.41 10.72 23.25
N ASN A 405 11.17 10.85 21.95
CA ASN A 405 12.24 10.67 20.96
C ASN A 405 13.29 11.79 21.07
N THR A 406 14.56 11.38 21.05
CA THR A 406 15.68 12.32 20.94
C THR A 406 15.79 12.77 19.48
N ALA A 407 15.85 14.08 19.25
CA ALA A 407 16.07 14.64 17.91
C ALA A 407 17.42 14.16 17.37
N TYR A 408 17.46 13.78 16.09
CA TYR A 408 18.71 13.44 15.42
C TYR A 408 19.58 14.69 15.23
N THR A 409 20.87 14.59 15.46
CA THR A 409 21.82 15.69 15.26
C THR A 409 22.65 15.41 14.02
N TRP A 410 22.38 16.15 12.95
CA TRP A 410 23.08 16.05 11.67
C TRP A 410 24.55 16.47 11.81
N GLN A 411 25.46 15.67 11.23
CA GLN A 411 26.90 15.90 11.24
C GLN A 411 27.38 16.54 9.92
N ALA A 412 26.77 16.23 8.81
CA ALA A 412 27.06 16.80 7.50
C ALA A 412 26.48 18.21 7.37
N THR A 413 27.16 19.21 7.90
CA THR A 413 26.70 20.61 7.90
C THR A 413 27.05 21.38 6.62
N THR A 414 27.87 20.82 5.72
CA THR A 414 28.40 21.49 4.53
C THR A 414 28.28 20.66 3.26
N PHE A 415 27.27 19.81 3.18
CA PHE A 415 27.03 19.01 1.98
C PHE A 415 26.63 19.89 0.78
N ASN A 416 27.37 19.71 -0.31
CA ASN A 416 27.04 20.33 -1.59
C ASN A 416 26.49 19.25 -2.53
N ARG A 417 25.22 19.36 -2.84
CA ARG A 417 24.53 18.45 -3.73
C ARG A 417 25.19 18.43 -5.12
N PRO A 418 25.46 17.26 -5.74
CA PRO A 418 25.98 17.19 -7.10
C PRO A 418 25.11 17.94 -8.11
N ASP A 419 25.73 18.42 -9.21
CA ASP A 419 24.94 18.94 -10.34
C ASP A 419 24.05 17.82 -10.90
N ALA A 420 22.79 18.12 -11.17
CA ALA A 420 21.82 17.13 -11.62
C ALA A 420 22.20 16.43 -12.94
N PHE A 421 22.94 17.10 -13.84
CA PHE A 421 23.43 16.49 -15.08
C PHE A 421 24.65 15.58 -14.90
N ASP A 422 25.33 15.67 -13.77
CA ASP A 422 26.49 14.83 -13.41
C ASP A 422 26.10 13.64 -12.53
N LEU A 423 24.80 13.43 -12.27
CA LEU A 423 24.35 12.33 -11.44
C LEU A 423 24.74 10.98 -12.05
N VAL A 424 25.33 10.14 -11.23
CA VAL A 424 25.44 8.70 -11.42
C VAL A 424 24.78 8.06 -10.21
N ILE A 425 23.56 7.60 -10.42
CA ILE A 425 22.66 7.10 -9.39
C ILE A 425 22.90 5.59 -9.25
N TYR A 426 22.91 5.11 -8.02
CA TYR A 426 22.89 3.69 -7.69
C TYR A 426 21.52 3.35 -7.07
N GLU A 427 20.67 2.71 -7.86
CA GLU A 427 19.38 2.21 -7.42
C GLU A 427 19.58 0.92 -6.63
N LEU A 428 19.01 0.85 -5.42
CA LEU A 428 19.10 -0.33 -4.58
C LEU A 428 17.83 -0.61 -3.78
N HIS A 429 17.61 -1.89 -3.51
CA HIS A 429 16.56 -2.38 -2.64
C HIS A 429 17.16 -2.87 -1.31
N VAL A 430 16.77 -2.28 -0.20
CA VAL A 430 17.35 -2.57 1.12
C VAL A 430 17.26 -4.07 1.47
N ARG A 431 16.14 -4.74 1.14
CA ARG A 431 15.94 -6.18 1.38
C ARG A 431 16.93 -7.05 0.59
N ASP A 432 17.20 -6.69 -0.67
CA ASP A 432 17.94 -7.54 -1.63
C ASP A 432 19.39 -7.06 -1.85
N PHE A 433 19.87 -6.14 -1.02
CA PHE A 433 21.25 -5.63 -1.10
C PHE A 433 22.15 -6.15 0.01
N LEU A 434 21.60 -6.31 1.23
CA LEU A 434 22.35 -6.76 2.41
C LEU A 434 21.63 -7.89 3.15
N ASP A 435 22.41 -8.80 3.72
CA ASP A 435 21.91 -9.93 4.52
C ASP A 435 21.06 -9.47 5.73
N GLN A 436 21.49 -8.38 6.38
CA GLN A 436 20.81 -7.84 7.55
C GLN A 436 19.59 -6.95 7.22
N ARG A 437 19.37 -6.60 5.95
CA ARG A 437 18.18 -5.90 5.43
C ARG A 437 17.78 -4.63 6.19
N ASN A 438 18.77 -3.85 6.68
CA ASN A 438 18.47 -2.68 7.50
C ASN A 438 19.40 -1.49 7.25
N TYR A 439 18.94 -0.28 7.63
CA TYR A 439 19.67 0.98 7.41
C TYR A 439 21.00 1.03 8.16
N LYS A 440 21.07 0.41 9.34
CA LYS A 440 22.30 0.42 10.16
C LYS A 440 23.47 -0.22 9.41
N THR A 441 23.25 -1.39 8.80
CA THR A 441 24.29 -2.09 8.04
C THR A 441 24.42 -1.57 6.61
N LEU A 442 23.40 -0.88 6.07
CA LEU A 442 23.49 -0.20 4.78
C LEU A 442 24.61 0.84 4.77
N ARG A 443 24.88 1.47 5.89
CA ARG A 443 26.01 2.39 6.09
C ARG A 443 27.36 1.75 5.76
N ASP A 444 27.54 0.48 6.05
CA ASP A 444 28.81 -0.24 5.80
C ASP A 444 29.11 -0.35 4.29
N SER A 445 28.11 -0.19 3.43
CA SER A 445 28.26 -0.25 1.97
C SER A 445 28.61 1.10 1.33
N ILE A 446 28.56 2.22 2.05
CA ILE A 446 28.88 3.55 1.52
C ILE A 446 30.31 3.58 0.97
N SER A 447 31.27 2.93 1.62
CA SER A 447 32.64 2.81 1.13
C SER A 447 32.75 2.08 -0.22
N TYR A 448 31.88 1.12 -0.47
CA TYR A 448 31.78 0.42 -1.76
C TYR A 448 31.24 1.37 -2.85
N LEU A 449 30.16 2.07 -2.58
CA LEU A 449 29.53 3.05 -3.48
C LEU A 449 30.51 4.17 -3.84
N LYS A 450 31.25 4.66 -2.85
CA LYS A 450 32.31 5.66 -3.06
C LYS A 450 33.43 5.15 -3.95
N ARG A 451 33.86 3.88 -3.81
CA ARG A 451 34.87 3.28 -4.69
C ARG A 451 34.38 3.08 -6.11
N LEU A 452 33.11 2.78 -6.30
CA LEU A 452 32.47 2.72 -7.60
C LEU A 452 32.42 4.11 -8.27
N GLY A 453 32.34 5.17 -7.45
CA GLY A 453 32.36 6.57 -7.90
C GLY A 453 30.98 7.20 -8.09
N VAL A 454 29.90 6.51 -7.73
CA VAL A 454 28.54 7.06 -7.76
C VAL A 454 28.43 8.25 -6.82
N ASN A 455 27.53 9.18 -7.13
CA ASN A 455 27.31 10.41 -6.36
C ASN A 455 25.86 10.59 -5.92
N ALA A 456 25.02 9.60 -6.18
CA ALA A 456 23.68 9.51 -5.62
C ALA A 456 23.30 8.05 -5.38
N VAL A 457 22.48 7.81 -4.35
CA VAL A 457 21.80 6.54 -4.08
C VAL A 457 20.32 6.78 -4.20
N GLU A 458 19.61 5.92 -4.94
CA GLU A 458 18.16 5.86 -4.99
C GLU A 458 17.70 4.63 -4.22
N LEU A 459 16.95 4.87 -3.14
CA LEU A 459 16.34 3.79 -2.36
C LEU A 459 14.97 3.46 -2.95
N MET A 460 14.75 2.21 -3.34
CA MET A 460 13.41 1.70 -3.63
C MET A 460 12.48 1.98 -2.44
N PRO A 461 11.13 1.95 -2.64
CA PRO A 461 10.20 2.51 -1.66
C PRO A 461 10.42 2.00 -0.23
N ILE A 462 10.46 2.93 0.70
CA ILE A 462 10.71 2.69 2.13
C ILE A 462 9.57 3.14 3.03
N GLN A 463 8.46 3.61 2.46
CA GLN A 463 7.22 3.88 3.21
C GLN A 463 6.64 2.56 3.70
N GLU A 464 5.93 2.60 4.84
CA GLU A 464 5.30 1.41 5.41
C GLU A 464 4.33 0.76 4.43
N PHE A 465 4.69 -0.42 3.97
CA PHE A 465 3.95 -1.23 3.01
C PHE A 465 3.23 -2.41 3.69
N GLU A 466 2.35 -3.09 2.97
CA GLU A 466 1.66 -4.26 3.49
C GLU A 466 2.60 -5.47 3.58
N ALA A 467 2.59 -6.16 4.72
CA ALA A 467 3.49 -7.26 5.09
C ALA A 467 4.96 -6.82 5.25
N ASN A 468 5.90 -7.78 5.37
CA ASN A 468 7.31 -7.49 5.68
C ASN A 468 8.26 -7.76 4.51
N SER A 469 7.80 -8.42 3.44
CA SER A 469 8.61 -8.73 2.27
C SER A 469 7.94 -8.19 1.01
N SER A 470 8.42 -7.05 0.54
CA SER A 470 7.90 -6.36 -0.64
C SER A 470 9.01 -5.58 -1.33
N TRP A 471 8.79 -5.19 -2.58
CA TRP A 471 9.55 -4.13 -3.25
C TRP A 471 9.20 -2.74 -2.72
N GLY A 472 8.10 -2.61 -1.93
CA GLY A 472 7.61 -1.37 -1.35
C GLY A 472 6.54 -0.65 -2.19
N TYR A 473 6.16 -1.18 -3.37
CA TYR A 473 5.13 -0.58 -4.23
C TYR A 473 3.69 -0.93 -3.80
N ASN A 474 3.51 -1.37 -2.56
CA ASN A 474 2.21 -1.58 -1.92
C ASN A 474 2.07 -0.79 -0.61
N PRO A 475 2.30 0.55 -0.62
CA PRO A 475 2.28 1.36 0.59
C PRO A 475 0.86 1.53 1.14
N SER A 476 0.76 1.58 2.46
CA SER A 476 -0.48 1.89 3.18
C SER A 476 -0.35 3.11 4.09
N PHE A 477 0.87 3.46 4.54
CA PHE A 477 1.13 4.61 5.41
C PHE A 477 2.29 5.45 4.87
N HIS A 478 1.99 6.48 4.09
CA HIS A 478 2.97 7.28 3.36
C HIS A 478 3.85 8.19 4.23
N PHE A 479 3.49 8.42 5.50
CA PHE A 479 4.30 9.16 6.49
C PHE A 479 5.12 8.25 7.40
N ALA A 480 4.85 6.95 7.41
CA ALA A 480 5.58 5.99 8.21
C ALA A 480 6.75 5.41 7.42
N LEU A 481 7.91 5.32 8.08
CA LEU A 481 9.03 4.52 7.61
C LEU A 481 8.71 3.04 7.86
N ASP A 482 8.99 2.18 6.89
CA ASP A 482 8.84 0.75 7.09
C ASP A 482 9.79 0.26 8.20
N LYS A 483 9.20 -0.24 9.27
CA LYS A 483 9.91 -0.62 10.49
C LYS A 483 10.75 -1.90 10.36
N TYR A 484 10.53 -2.68 9.29
CA TYR A 484 11.32 -3.86 8.99
C TYR A 484 12.76 -3.51 8.62
N TYR A 485 12.97 -2.33 7.99
CA TYR A 485 14.28 -1.84 7.62
C TYR A 485 15.00 -1.06 8.74
N GLY A 486 14.32 -0.73 9.84
CA GLY A 486 14.94 -0.07 10.97
C GLY A 486 14.23 1.20 11.44
N THR A 487 14.93 2.03 12.18
CA THR A 487 14.39 3.22 12.84
C THR A 487 14.62 4.49 11.99
N THR A 488 13.83 5.53 12.28
CA THR A 488 14.00 6.88 11.71
C THR A 488 15.43 7.41 11.90
N ASN A 489 16.03 7.20 13.07
CA ASN A 489 17.39 7.69 13.35
C ASN A 489 18.46 6.89 12.60
N GLU A 490 18.22 5.60 12.32
CA GLU A 490 19.15 4.80 11.51
C GLU A 490 19.12 5.23 10.04
N LEU A 491 17.95 5.53 9.48
CA LEU A 491 17.85 6.12 8.13
C LEU A 491 18.51 7.49 8.08
N LYS A 492 18.25 8.38 9.06
CA LYS A 492 18.92 9.69 9.13
C LYS A 492 20.44 9.55 9.21
N ALA A 493 20.93 8.57 9.97
CA ALA A 493 22.37 8.31 10.07
C ALA A 493 22.98 7.80 8.76
N PHE A 494 22.23 7.02 7.98
CA PHE A 494 22.65 6.61 6.64
C PHE A 494 22.71 7.80 5.69
N ILE A 495 21.70 8.67 5.66
CA ILE A 495 21.68 9.87 4.82
C ILE A 495 22.82 10.82 5.21
N ASP A 496 23.01 11.05 6.50
CA ASP A 496 24.05 11.92 7.03
C ASP A 496 25.47 11.45 6.62
N GLU A 497 25.73 10.15 6.68
CA GLU A 497 27.00 9.58 6.23
C GLU A 497 27.17 9.63 4.71
N CYS A 498 26.11 9.41 3.94
CA CYS A 498 26.11 9.65 2.49
C CYS A 498 26.53 11.09 2.17
N HIS A 499 25.95 12.06 2.86
CA HIS A 499 26.27 13.48 2.68
C HIS A 499 27.72 13.80 3.05
N GLN A 500 28.27 13.22 4.14
CA GLN A 500 29.68 13.36 4.51
C GLN A 500 30.61 12.83 3.43
N GLU A 501 30.18 11.80 2.68
CA GLU A 501 30.94 11.20 1.59
C GLU A 501 30.64 11.80 0.21
N GLY A 502 29.81 12.86 0.16
CA GLY A 502 29.45 13.58 -1.08
C GLY A 502 28.50 12.81 -1.98
N ILE A 503 27.64 11.97 -1.39
CA ILE A 503 26.63 11.16 -2.06
C ILE A 503 25.24 11.70 -1.70
N ALA A 504 24.44 12.08 -2.69
CA ALA A 504 23.06 12.48 -2.51
C ALA A 504 22.15 11.25 -2.26
N VAL A 505 21.01 11.45 -1.59
CA VAL A 505 20.04 10.39 -1.36
C VAL A 505 18.70 10.76 -1.99
N ILE A 506 18.21 9.88 -2.86
CA ILE A 506 16.95 9.99 -3.56
C ILE A 506 16.01 8.90 -3.03
N LEU A 507 14.75 9.24 -2.79
CA LEU A 507 13.73 8.27 -2.41
C LEU A 507 12.79 8.00 -3.57
N ASP A 508 12.46 6.72 -3.74
CA ASP A 508 11.37 6.31 -4.62
C ASP A 508 10.03 6.49 -3.89
N MET A 509 9.16 7.31 -4.47
CA MET A 509 7.91 7.77 -3.86
C MET A 509 6.69 7.21 -4.60
N VAL A 510 5.97 6.33 -3.94
CA VAL A 510 4.74 5.72 -4.46
C VAL A 510 3.55 6.57 -4.06
N LEU A 511 3.14 7.49 -4.93
CA LEU A 511 2.01 8.41 -4.72
C LEU A 511 0.94 8.31 -5.80
N ASN A 512 1.04 7.33 -6.71
CA ASN A 512 0.00 7.01 -7.68
C ASN A 512 -1.17 6.26 -7.04
N HIS A 513 -0.89 5.43 -6.05
CA HIS A 513 -1.86 4.53 -5.42
C HIS A 513 -1.56 4.28 -3.95
N ALA A 514 -2.52 3.64 -3.26
CA ALA A 514 -2.35 3.06 -1.93
C ALA A 514 -2.96 1.65 -1.89
N PHE A 515 -2.60 0.87 -0.88
CA PHE A 515 -3.14 -0.47 -0.70
C PHE A 515 -4.24 -0.53 0.37
N GLY A 516 -4.85 -1.72 0.55
CA GLY A 516 -6.11 -1.90 1.28
C GLY A 516 -6.05 -1.60 2.78
N GLN A 517 -4.86 -1.63 3.39
CA GLN A 517 -4.67 -1.24 4.80
C GLN A 517 -4.58 0.28 5.00
N SER A 518 -4.49 1.06 3.91
CA SER A 518 -4.50 2.52 4.01
C SER A 518 -5.76 3.01 4.74
N PRO A 519 -5.62 3.84 5.79
CA PRO A 519 -6.77 4.38 6.51
C PRO A 519 -7.74 5.16 5.63
N MET A 520 -7.24 5.88 4.62
CA MET A 520 -8.05 6.66 3.68
C MET A 520 -8.86 5.77 2.73
N VAL A 521 -8.33 4.59 2.36
CA VAL A 521 -9.10 3.57 1.64
C VAL A 521 -10.20 3.01 2.54
N ARG A 522 -9.85 2.58 3.75
CA ARG A 522 -10.76 1.94 4.70
C ARG A 522 -11.91 2.83 5.14
N LEU A 523 -11.69 4.15 5.22
CA LEU A 523 -12.72 5.14 5.59
C LEU A 523 -13.97 5.07 4.70
N TYR A 524 -13.82 4.73 3.41
CA TYR A 524 -14.91 4.78 2.42
C TYR A 524 -15.07 3.47 1.64
N GLN A 525 -14.56 2.37 2.17
CA GLN A 525 -14.72 1.05 1.59
C GLN A 525 -15.96 0.37 2.14
N GLN A 526 -16.80 -0.19 1.27
CA GLN A 526 -17.93 -1.04 1.63
C GLN A 526 -17.85 -2.34 0.84
N SER A 527 -17.95 -3.49 1.52
CA SER A 527 -17.93 -4.81 0.90
C SER A 527 -16.78 -5.01 -0.10
N GLY A 528 -15.58 -4.53 0.24
CA GLY A 528 -14.38 -4.65 -0.60
C GLY A 528 -14.26 -3.63 -1.74
N SER A 529 -15.27 -2.81 -1.99
CA SER A 529 -15.26 -1.77 -3.03
C SER A 529 -15.30 -0.38 -2.43
N LEU A 530 -14.65 0.59 -3.08
CA LEU A 530 -14.76 2.00 -2.70
C LEU A 530 -16.17 2.51 -2.99
N THR A 531 -16.65 3.37 -2.09
CA THR A 531 -17.81 4.24 -2.30
C THR A 531 -17.32 5.64 -2.68
N THR A 532 -18.10 6.68 -2.48
CA THR A 532 -17.63 8.07 -2.63
C THR A 532 -16.43 8.29 -1.73
N ASN A 533 -15.25 8.49 -2.32
CA ASN A 533 -13.99 8.67 -1.59
C ASN A 533 -13.33 9.99 -2.00
N PRO A 534 -12.96 10.86 -1.06
CA PRO A 534 -12.36 12.16 -1.37
C PRO A 534 -10.98 12.06 -2.02
N TRP A 535 -10.22 10.99 -1.77
CA TRP A 535 -8.84 10.83 -2.23
C TRP A 535 -8.68 9.93 -3.45
N PHE A 536 -9.55 8.92 -3.63
CA PHE A 536 -9.34 7.86 -4.60
C PHE A 536 -10.42 7.84 -5.67
N ASN A 537 -10.04 7.38 -6.84
CA ASN A 537 -10.98 7.00 -7.89
C ASN A 537 -11.72 5.71 -7.48
N ILE A 538 -13.03 5.66 -7.69
CA ILE A 538 -13.82 4.45 -7.44
C ILE A 538 -13.39 3.32 -8.38
N THR A 539 -13.06 3.68 -9.61
CA THR A 539 -12.47 2.81 -10.63
C THR A 539 -11.21 3.47 -11.15
N PRO A 540 -10.09 2.76 -11.23
CA PRO A 540 -8.86 3.32 -11.79
C PRO A 540 -9.06 3.87 -13.20
N THR A 541 -8.27 4.89 -13.56
CA THR A 541 -8.41 5.61 -14.82
C THR A 541 -7.43 5.14 -15.90
N HIS A 542 -6.50 4.25 -15.57
CA HIS A 542 -5.38 3.88 -16.46
C HIS A 542 -4.97 2.41 -16.35
N PRO A 543 -4.29 1.84 -17.39
CA PRO A 543 -3.65 0.52 -17.35
C PRO A 543 -2.55 0.44 -16.28
N TYR A 544 -2.13 -0.78 -15.95
CA TYR A 544 -1.09 -1.07 -14.97
C TYR A 544 -1.34 -0.49 -13.57
N ASN A 545 -2.60 -0.16 -13.25
CA ASN A 545 -2.94 0.23 -11.88
C ASN A 545 -2.80 -0.97 -10.95
N VAL A 546 -2.14 -0.75 -9.83
CA VAL A 546 -2.11 -1.67 -8.68
C VAL A 546 -2.72 -0.95 -7.48
N GLY A 547 -3.39 -1.68 -6.59
CA GLY A 547 -4.06 -1.08 -5.44
C GLY A 547 -5.19 -0.10 -5.80
N TYR A 548 -5.35 0.96 -5.01
CA TYR A 548 -6.38 1.99 -5.12
C TYR A 548 -5.77 3.27 -5.69
N ASP A 549 -6.29 3.72 -6.84
CA ASP A 549 -5.79 4.83 -7.65
C ASP A 549 -6.14 6.18 -7.02
N PHE A 550 -5.13 7.03 -6.75
CA PHE A 550 -5.34 8.38 -6.23
C PHE A 550 -5.91 9.33 -7.29
N ASN A 551 -6.95 10.07 -6.92
CA ASN A 551 -7.47 11.16 -7.74
C ASN A 551 -6.66 12.44 -7.54
N HIS A 552 -5.65 12.70 -8.35
CA HIS A 552 -4.78 13.88 -8.25
C HIS A 552 -5.44 15.22 -8.68
N GLU A 553 -6.67 15.21 -9.17
CA GLU A 553 -7.47 16.43 -9.34
C GLU A 553 -8.25 16.78 -8.06
N SER A 554 -8.39 15.85 -7.10
CA SER A 554 -9.01 16.12 -5.81
C SER A 554 -8.13 17.05 -4.96
N PRO A 555 -8.69 18.11 -4.36
CA PRO A 555 -7.95 18.98 -3.45
C PRO A 555 -7.48 18.23 -2.18
N PHE A 556 -8.19 17.17 -1.77
CA PHE A 556 -7.79 16.32 -0.65
C PHE A 556 -6.53 15.53 -0.97
N THR A 557 -6.46 14.93 -2.16
CA THR A 557 -5.28 14.20 -2.63
C THR A 557 -4.10 15.14 -2.85
N GLN A 558 -4.33 16.30 -3.46
CA GLN A 558 -3.26 17.29 -3.67
C GLN A 558 -2.66 17.77 -2.35
N GLN A 559 -3.50 18.03 -1.34
CA GLN A 559 -3.00 18.42 -0.02
C GLN A 559 -2.22 17.29 0.64
N PHE A 560 -2.77 16.06 0.65
CA PHE A 560 -2.11 14.87 1.19
C PHE A 560 -0.74 14.64 0.52
N THR A 561 -0.68 14.70 -0.80
CA THR A 561 0.56 14.53 -1.57
C THR A 561 1.60 15.59 -1.21
N LYS A 562 1.19 16.86 -1.10
CA LYS A 562 2.07 17.95 -0.67
C LYS A 562 2.57 17.77 0.76
N ASP A 563 1.72 17.30 1.66
CA ASP A 563 2.10 17.05 3.05
C ASP A 563 3.12 15.89 3.14
N VAL A 564 2.93 14.81 2.34
CA VAL A 564 3.91 13.70 2.25
C VAL A 564 5.25 14.20 1.70
N ILE A 565 5.24 14.95 0.61
CA ILE A 565 6.45 15.55 0.00
C ILE A 565 7.18 16.40 1.04
N ALA A 566 6.47 17.34 1.69
CA ALA A 566 7.05 18.21 2.71
C ALA A 566 7.66 17.41 3.87
N PHE A 567 6.96 16.40 4.35
CA PHE A 567 7.43 15.56 5.45
C PHE A 567 8.78 14.88 5.13
N TRP A 568 8.89 14.20 3.99
CA TRP A 568 10.13 13.51 3.62
C TRP A 568 11.29 14.47 3.33
N MET A 569 11.01 15.66 2.78
CA MET A 569 12.02 16.73 2.60
C MET A 569 12.51 17.28 3.94
N ASP A 570 11.58 17.67 4.81
CA ASP A 570 11.89 18.43 6.03
C ASP A 570 12.44 17.52 7.14
N GLU A 571 11.96 16.26 7.26
CA GLU A 571 12.33 15.36 8.34
C GLU A 571 13.65 14.61 8.05
N PHE A 572 13.91 14.27 6.77
CA PHE A 572 15.00 13.35 6.41
C PHE A 572 16.16 14.01 5.64
N ASN A 573 16.06 15.29 5.28
CA ASN A 573 17.10 15.97 4.50
C ASN A 573 17.50 15.22 3.21
N VAL A 574 16.55 14.54 2.55
CA VAL A 574 16.77 13.88 1.28
C VAL A 574 16.99 14.88 0.15
N ASP A 575 17.63 14.47 -0.93
CA ASP A 575 18.07 15.36 -2.01
C ASP A 575 17.17 15.32 -3.23
N GLY A 576 16.33 14.31 -3.34
CA GLY A 576 15.43 14.15 -4.48
C GLY A 576 14.40 13.07 -4.26
N PHE A 577 13.41 13.07 -5.16
CA PHE A 577 12.45 11.99 -5.29
C PHE A 577 12.44 11.45 -6.72
N ARG A 578 12.33 10.13 -6.85
CA ARG A 578 11.81 9.46 -8.02
C ARG A 578 10.34 9.15 -7.78
N PHE A 579 9.45 9.62 -8.63
CA PHE A 579 8.02 9.37 -8.49
C PHE A 579 7.61 8.19 -9.35
N ASP A 580 7.14 7.14 -8.66
CA ASP A 580 6.63 5.91 -9.25
C ASP A 580 5.38 6.17 -10.07
N LEU A 581 5.29 5.51 -11.24
CA LEU A 581 4.12 5.51 -12.12
C LEU A 581 3.51 6.92 -12.31
N SER A 582 4.37 7.93 -12.47
CA SER A 582 3.97 9.35 -12.54
C SER A 582 2.98 9.66 -13.67
N LYS A 583 2.94 8.83 -14.71
CA LYS A 583 1.95 8.88 -15.81
C LYS A 583 0.53 8.57 -15.32
N GLY A 584 0.37 7.89 -14.18
CA GLY A 584 -0.92 7.57 -13.57
C GLY A 584 -1.60 8.76 -12.89
N PHE A 585 -0.91 9.90 -12.68
CA PHE A 585 -1.51 11.11 -12.07
C PHE A 585 -2.50 11.80 -13.04
N THR A 586 -3.52 11.10 -13.47
CA THR A 586 -4.46 11.57 -14.50
C THR A 586 -5.90 11.20 -14.17
N GLN A 587 -6.85 12.02 -14.60
CA GLN A 587 -8.29 11.71 -14.59
C GLN A 587 -8.81 11.38 -16.00
N ARG A 588 -7.92 11.40 -17.01
CA ARG A 588 -8.26 10.96 -18.36
C ARG A 588 -8.36 9.44 -18.39
N ASN A 589 -9.59 8.94 -18.45
CA ASN A 589 -9.83 7.49 -18.47
C ASN A 589 -9.37 6.88 -19.81
N SER A 590 -8.36 6.01 -19.75
CA SER A 590 -7.83 5.22 -20.86
C SER A 590 -8.22 3.73 -20.78
N GLY A 591 -9.05 3.36 -19.81
CA GLY A 591 -9.35 1.96 -19.48
C GLY A 591 -8.32 1.36 -18.54
N THR A 592 -8.67 0.20 -17.98
CA THR A 592 -7.81 -0.53 -17.02
C THR A 592 -7.20 -1.81 -17.61
N ASP A 593 -7.51 -2.14 -18.88
CA ASP A 593 -6.89 -3.27 -19.55
C ASP A 593 -5.48 -2.89 -20.04
N GLU A 594 -4.60 -3.88 -20.15
CA GLU A 594 -3.22 -3.73 -20.60
C GLU A 594 -3.07 -3.90 -22.11
N SER A 595 -4.13 -3.66 -22.88
CA SER A 595 -4.07 -3.72 -24.34
C SER A 595 -3.21 -2.58 -24.90
N ASP A 596 -2.56 -2.83 -26.05
CA ASP A 596 -1.75 -1.82 -26.74
C ASP A 596 -2.53 -0.52 -27.00
N GLY A 597 -3.85 -0.63 -27.26
CA GLY A 597 -4.72 0.53 -27.48
C GLY A 597 -4.93 1.38 -26.22
N ALA A 598 -5.18 0.75 -25.08
CA ALA A 598 -5.34 1.43 -23.79
C ALA A 598 -4.01 2.07 -23.34
N VAL A 599 -2.91 1.34 -23.45
CA VAL A 599 -1.56 1.84 -23.13
C VAL A 599 -1.17 3.02 -24.04
N GLN A 600 -1.47 2.96 -25.33
CA GLN A 600 -1.22 4.08 -26.25
C GLN A 600 -2.07 5.30 -25.89
N GLN A 601 -3.35 5.11 -25.55
CA GLN A 601 -4.23 6.20 -25.12
C GLN A 601 -3.76 6.84 -23.83
N TRP A 602 -3.30 6.05 -22.88
CA TRP A 602 -2.72 6.51 -21.61
C TRP A 602 -1.42 7.28 -21.80
N SER A 603 -0.59 6.83 -22.75
CA SER A 603 0.70 7.48 -23.07
C SER A 603 0.55 8.76 -23.88
N ALA A 604 -0.63 9.02 -24.49
CA ALA A 604 -0.87 10.22 -25.29
C ALA A 604 -0.86 11.50 -24.40
N TYR A 605 -0.50 12.63 -25.04
CA TYR A 605 -0.40 13.94 -24.38
C TYR A 605 -1.62 14.30 -23.52
N ASP A 606 -1.37 14.65 -22.26
CA ASP A 606 -2.39 15.02 -21.27
C ASP A 606 -2.02 16.32 -20.55
N ALA A 607 -2.66 17.44 -20.94
CA ALA A 607 -2.39 18.75 -20.36
C ALA A 607 -2.81 18.85 -18.89
N SER A 608 -3.81 18.07 -18.43
CA SER A 608 -4.23 18.07 -17.02
C SER A 608 -3.18 17.40 -16.14
N ARG A 609 -2.60 16.30 -16.60
CA ARG A 609 -1.49 15.61 -15.94
C ARG A 609 -0.25 16.49 -15.83
N ILE A 610 0.09 17.21 -16.88
CA ILE A 610 1.18 18.20 -16.87
C ILE A 610 0.91 19.27 -15.82
N ALA A 611 -0.31 19.80 -15.74
CA ALA A 611 -0.66 20.83 -14.75
C ALA A 611 -0.54 20.30 -13.31
N ILE A 612 -0.91 19.05 -13.05
CA ILE A 612 -0.73 18.38 -11.75
C ILE A 612 0.76 18.31 -11.39
N TRP A 613 1.61 17.86 -12.33
CA TRP A 613 3.05 17.78 -12.09
C TRP A 613 3.71 19.14 -11.89
N LYS A 614 3.31 20.16 -12.64
CA LYS A 614 3.77 21.54 -12.43
C LYS A 614 3.39 22.05 -11.03
N ASN A 615 2.19 21.74 -10.54
CA ASN A 615 1.76 22.11 -9.19
C ASN A 615 2.64 21.47 -8.10
N TYR A 616 2.95 20.17 -8.20
CA TYR A 616 3.83 19.49 -7.24
C TYR A 616 5.30 19.95 -7.38
N HIS A 617 5.78 20.12 -8.60
CA HIS A 617 7.13 20.61 -8.86
C HIS A 617 7.34 22.01 -8.29
N ASN A 618 6.40 22.93 -8.50
CA ASN A 618 6.47 24.27 -7.94
C ASN A 618 6.49 24.24 -6.41
N PHE A 619 5.64 23.42 -5.78
CA PHE A 619 5.63 23.24 -4.34
C PHE A 619 6.98 22.73 -3.78
N ILE A 620 7.64 21.81 -4.48
CA ILE A 620 8.99 21.34 -4.15
C ILE A 620 10.02 22.49 -4.31
N ARG A 621 9.95 23.22 -5.43
CA ARG A 621 10.88 24.31 -5.74
C ARG A 621 10.77 25.49 -4.78
N GLU A 622 9.59 25.77 -4.25
CA GLU A 622 9.39 26.77 -3.19
C GLU A 622 10.14 26.41 -1.90
N ARG A 623 10.34 25.11 -1.61
CA ARG A 623 11.09 24.61 -0.47
C ARG A 623 12.58 24.50 -0.75
N ASP A 624 12.95 23.92 -1.89
CA ASP A 624 14.33 23.71 -2.29
C ASP A 624 14.46 23.81 -3.82
N GLN A 625 15.12 24.87 -4.27
CA GLN A 625 15.32 25.19 -5.71
C GLN A 625 16.18 24.12 -6.43
N ASN A 626 16.99 23.35 -5.71
CA ASN A 626 17.93 22.39 -6.28
C ASN A 626 17.53 20.93 -6.03
N PHE A 627 16.35 20.68 -5.46
CA PHE A 627 15.86 19.35 -5.19
C PHE A 627 15.68 18.54 -6.49
N TYR A 628 16.11 17.28 -6.52
CA TYR A 628 15.93 16.45 -7.72
C TYR A 628 14.49 15.94 -7.81
N VAL A 629 13.84 16.19 -8.95
CA VAL A 629 12.51 15.67 -9.26
C VAL A 629 12.64 14.79 -10.49
N ILE A 630 12.50 13.48 -10.29
CA ILE A 630 12.66 12.45 -11.31
C ILE A 630 11.31 11.75 -11.48
N LEU A 631 10.83 11.60 -12.70
CA LEU A 631 9.54 11.01 -13.02
C LEU A 631 9.73 9.69 -13.78
N GLU A 632 9.16 8.62 -13.29
CA GLU A 632 8.88 7.45 -14.11
C GLU A 632 7.63 7.71 -14.93
N HIS A 633 7.78 8.22 -16.16
CA HIS A 633 6.65 8.80 -16.89
C HIS A 633 6.26 8.00 -18.14
N PHE A 634 7.19 7.78 -19.06
CA PHE A 634 6.99 6.99 -20.28
C PHE A 634 5.76 7.40 -21.10
N ALA A 635 5.48 8.70 -21.16
CA ALA A 635 4.48 9.29 -22.04
C ALA A 635 5.08 9.64 -23.43
N GLU A 636 4.30 10.25 -24.32
CA GLU A 636 4.82 10.72 -25.59
C GLU A 636 5.84 11.86 -25.40
N ASP A 637 6.84 11.92 -26.27
CA ASP A 637 7.96 12.88 -26.17
C ASP A 637 7.52 14.36 -26.05
N ARG A 638 6.37 14.72 -26.60
CA ARG A 638 5.82 16.08 -26.48
C ARG A 638 5.52 16.45 -25.03
N GLU A 639 4.92 15.54 -24.27
CA GLU A 639 4.59 15.73 -22.86
C GLU A 639 5.85 15.73 -22.02
N GLU A 640 6.71 14.73 -22.22
CA GLU A 640 7.97 14.60 -21.48
C GLU A 640 8.89 15.82 -21.70
N ARG A 641 8.92 16.37 -22.93
CA ARG A 641 9.65 17.62 -23.22
C ARG A 641 9.11 18.80 -22.46
N GLU A 642 7.78 18.91 -22.30
CA GLU A 642 7.17 20.00 -21.54
C GLU A 642 7.52 19.91 -20.06
N LEU A 643 7.47 18.70 -19.46
CA LEU A 643 7.88 18.44 -18.08
C LEU A 643 9.38 18.69 -17.89
N ALA A 644 10.22 18.27 -18.83
CA ALA A 644 11.66 18.50 -18.81
C ALA A 644 12.00 20.00 -18.88
N SER A 645 11.24 20.81 -19.65
CA SER A 645 11.44 22.25 -19.76
C SER A 645 11.18 22.99 -18.45
N GLU A 646 10.35 22.44 -17.57
CA GLU A 646 10.10 22.96 -16.21
C GLU A 646 11.23 22.60 -15.21
N GLY A 647 12.15 21.70 -15.58
CA GLY A 647 13.28 21.29 -14.77
C GLY A 647 13.19 19.90 -14.14
N MET A 648 12.15 19.12 -14.45
CA MET A 648 12.03 17.72 -14.05
C MET A 648 12.92 16.82 -14.92
N PHE A 649 13.35 15.70 -14.37
CA PHE A 649 14.07 14.65 -15.08
C PHE A 649 13.13 13.46 -15.34
N LEU A 650 13.26 12.81 -16.49
CA LEU A 650 12.43 11.65 -16.87
C LEU A 650 13.28 10.37 -16.81
N TRP A 651 12.71 9.26 -16.42
CA TRP A 651 13.36 7.96 -16.60
C TRP A 651 13.47 7.64 -18.09
N ASN A 652 14.64 7.15 -18.51
CA ASN A 652 14.92 6.77 -19.89
C ASN A 652 15.36 5.31 -19.94
N ASN A 653 14.39 4.43 -20.13
CA ASN A 653 14.57 2.99 -20.20
C ASN A 653 15.22 2.60 -21.55
N LEU A 654 16.46 2.12 -21.50
CA LEU A 654 17.21 1.64 -22.65
C LEU A 654 17.50 0.13 -22.54
N ASN A 655 16.87 -0.57 -21.61
CA ASN A 655 17.12 -2.00 -21.36
C ASN A 655 17.00 -2.83 -22.62
N HIS A 656 15.91 -2.69 -23.39
CA HIS A 656 15.72 -3.47 -24.62
C HIS A 656 16.86 -3.24 -25.63
N ALA A 657 17.22 -2.00 -25.92
CA ALA A 657 18.27 -1.67 -26.88
C ALA A 657 19.64 -2.21 -26.46
N PHE A 658 19.98 -2.08 -25.17
CA PHE A 658 21.24 -2.61 -24.63
C PHE A 658 21.24 -4.14 -24.53
N ASN A 659 20.12 -4.78 -24.19
CA ASN A 659 20.00 -6.24 -24.22
C ASN A 659 20.28 -6.79 -25.62
N GLU A 660 19.59 -6.27 -26.64
CA GLU A 660 19.79 -6.69 -28.03
C GLU A 660 21.25 -6.46 -28.46
N ALA A 661 21.80 -5.29 -28.15
CA ALA A 661 23.19 -4.97 -28.50
C ALA A 661 24.20 -5.90 -27.81
N THR A 662 24.03 -6.12 -26.46
CA THR A 662 24.99 -6.98 -25.74
C THR A 662 24.84 -8.45 -26.08
N MET A 663 23.66 -8.91 -26.44
CA MET A 663 23.44 -10.24 -26.99
C MET A 663 24.04 -10.40 -28.40
N GLY A 664 24.26 -9.30 -29.14
CA GLY A 664 24.77 -9.33 -30.52
C GLY A 664 23.70 -9.41 -31.59
N TYR A 665 22.51 -8.89 -31.32
CA TYR A 665 21.39 -8.73 -32.24
C TYR A 665 21.26 -7.26 -32.69
N ASN A 666 21.55 -6.98 -33.97
CA ASN A 666 21.72 -5.61 -34.40
C ASN A 666 20.42 -4.90 -34.84
N ASN A 667 19.37 -5.65 -35.22
CA ASN A 667 18.16 -5.09 -35.83
C ASN A 667 17.31 -4.25 -34.85
N ASN A 668 17.29 -4.61 -33.56
CA ASN A 668 16.48 -3.96 -32.53
C ASN A 668 17.33 -3.25 -31.46
N SER A 669 18.59 -2.95 -31.76
CA SER A 669 19.57 -2.42 -30.84
C SER A 669 19.87 -0.93 -31.06
N ASP A 670 18.90 -0.15 -31.50
CA ASP A 670 19.05 1.29 -31.70
C ASP A 670 19.15 2.00 -30.33
N MET A 671 20.27 2.70 -30.14
CA MET A 671 20.55 3.46 -28.90
C MET A 671 20.35 4.98 -29.10
N SER A 672 19.66 5.42 -30.13
CA SER A 672 19.48 6.86 -30.41
C SER A 672 18.83 7.61 -29.25
N ARG A 673 17.90 6.97 -28.52
CA ARG A 673 17.25 7.54 -27.33
C ARG A 673 18.21 7.76 -26.13
N LEU A 674 19.49 7.44 -26.27
CA LEU A 674 20.52 7.86 -25.32
C LEU A 674 20.80 9.37 -25.40
N PHE A 675 20.34 10.07 -26.44
CA PHE A 675 20.63 11.46 -26.74
C PHE A 675 19.36 12.33 -26.79
N ALA A 676 19.54 13.60 -26.41
CA ALA A 676 18.45 14.57 -26.24
C ALA A 676 17.65 14.86 -27.52
N ASP A 677 18.33 14.87 -28.68
CA ASP A 677 17.68 15.13 -29.95
C ASP A 677 16.65 14.06 -30.36
N ALA A 678 16.86 12.80 -29.97
CA ALA A 678 15.91 11.71 -30.21
C ALA A 678 14.61 11.85 -29.37
N HIS A 679 14.61 12.65 -28.31
CA HIS A 679 13.45 13.01 -27.49
C HIS A 679 12.89 14.39 -27.86
N GLY A 680 13.58 15.15 -28.72
CA GLY A 680 13.29 16.55 -29.00
C GLY A 680 13.54 17.48 -27.81
N PHE A 681 14.44 17.11 -26.91
CA PHE A 681 14.81 17.87 -25.71
C PHE A 681 15.98 18.81 -26.03
N ASP A 682 16.00 19.99 -25.44
CA ASP A 682 17.11 20.93 -25.55
C ASP A 682 18.35 20.48 -24.76
N GLN A 683 18.14 19.72 -23.68
CA GLN A 683 19.18 19.20 -22.80
C GLN A 683 18.83 17.77 -22.39
N PRO A 684 19.83 16.93 -22.02
CA PRO A 684 19.55 15.53 -21.62
C PRO A 684 18.95 15.44 -20.20
N ARG A 685 17.73 15.97 -20.04
CA ARG A 685 16.96 15.93 -18.77
C ARG A 685 16.25 14.59 -18.60
N PHE A 686 17.01 13.52 -18.65
CA PHE A 686 16.53 12.17 -18.43
C PHE A 686 17.63 11.32 -17.78
N VAL A 687 17.21 10.44 -16.88
CA VAL A 687 18.08 9.45 -16.22
C VAL A 687 18.11 8.20 -17.10
N SER A 688 19.20 8.01 -17.84
CA SER A 688 19.36 6.84 -18.71
C SER A 688 19.91 5.64 -17.96
N TYR A 689 19.33 4.47 -18.20
CA TYR A 689 19.77 3.21 -17.60
C TYR A 689 19.67 2.03 -18.58
N MET A 690 20.50 1.02 -18.34
CA MET A 690 20.46 -0.27 -19.04
C MET A 690 19.67 -1.31 -18.25
N GLU A 691 19.61 -1.16 -16.94
CA GLU A 691 18.93 -2.03 -15.98
C GLU A 691 18.33 -1.18 -14.86
N SER A 692 17.14 -1.58 -14.40
CA SER A 692 16.53 -1.14 -13.15
C SER A 692 16.00 -2.35 -12.37
N HIS A 693 15.24 -2.12 -11.29
CA HIS A 693 14.55 -3.22 -10.60
C HIS A 693 13.54 -3.95 -11.51
N ASP A 694 12.96 -3.26 -12.49
CA ASP A 694 11.80 -3.72 -13.29
C ASP A 694 12.15 -4.53 -14.54
N GLU A 695 13.38 -4.47 -15.04
CA GLU A 695 13.74 -5.15 -16.28
C GLU A 695 14.64 -6.38 -16.07
N GLU A 696 14.64 -7.26 -17.09
CA GLU A 696 15.52 -8.42 -17.08
C GLU A 696 17.00 -7.99 -17.22
N ARG A 697 17.88 -8.69 -16.52
CA ARG A 697 19.32 -8.40 -16.42
C ARG A 697 20.05 -8.69 -17.72
N LEU A 698 20.93 -7.76 -18.12
CA LEU A 698 21.72 -7.91 -19.35
C LEU A 698 22.56 -9.17 -19.33
N MET A 699 23.22 -9.45 -18.21
CA MET A 699 24.04 -10.65 -18.07
C MET A 699 23.24 -11.94 -18.18
N TYR A 700 22.04 -12.00 -17.55
CA TYR A 700 21.15 -13.14 -17.70
C TYR A 700 20.78 -13.35 -19.18
N LYS A 701 20.35 -12.27 -19.86
CA LYS A 701 20.01 -12.32 -21.29
C LYS A 701 21.19 -12.77 -22.15
N ASN A 702 22.39 -12.23 -21.91
CA ASN A 702 23.59 -12.62 -22.64
C ASN A 702 23.90 -14.12 -22.48
N LEU A 703 23.88 -14.64 -21.26
CA LEU A 703 24.21 -16.04 -21.00
C LEU A 703 23.15 -17.00 -21.55
N GLN A 704 21.87 -16.64 -21.53
CA GLN A 704 20.79 -17.49 -22.01
C GLN A 704 20.58 -17.40 -23.52
N TYR A 705 20.58 -16.19 -24.07
CA TYR A 705 20.11 -15.90 -25.42
C TYR A 705 21.17 -15.27 -26.36
N GLY A 706 22.39 -15.02 -25.85
CA GLY A 706 23.44 -14.37 -26.60
C GLY A 706 23.72 -15.06 -27.96
N ASN A 707 23.98 -14.25 -28.97
CA ASN A 707 24.30 -14.71 -30.32
C ASN A 707 25.70 -15.34 -30.38
N THR A 708 25.89 -16.30 -31.25
CA THR A 708 27.13 -17.10 -31.36
C THR A 708 27.48 -17.39 -32.80
N ASN A 709 28.76 -17.56 -33.06
CA ASN A 709 29.27 -18.17 -34.28
C ASN A 709 30.41 -19.17 -33.97
N SER A 710 31.14 -19.69 -34.96
CA SER A 710 32.21 -20.67 -34.78
C SER A 710 33.37 -20.18 -33.92
N ASN A 711 33.60 -18.89 -33.80
CA ASN A 711 34.77 -18.29 -33.17
C ASN A 711 34.47 -17.30 -32.04
N TYR A 712 33.20 -16.96 -31.82
CA TYR A 712 32.79 -15.99 -30.83
C TYR A 712 31.41 -16.34 -30.25
N SER A 713 31.28 -16.33 -28.96
CA SER A 713 30.02 -16.61 -28.26
C SER A 713 29.72 -15.54 -27.21
N ALA A 714 28.61 -14.82 -27.34
CA ALA A 714 28.13 -13.88 -26.33
C ALA A 714 27.61 -14.61 -25.06
N LYS A 715 27.41 -15.96 -25.15
CA LYS A 715 26.98 -16.77 -23.99
C LYS A 715 28.11 -17.14 -23.05
N GLU A 716 29.35 -16.99 -23.48
CA GLU A 716 30.50 -17.27 -22.63
C GLU A 716 30.66 -16.17 -21.58
N LEU A 717 30.77 -16.54 -20.29
CA LEU A 717 30.82 -15.56 -19.17
C LEU A 717 31.87 -14.47 -19.41
N ALA A 718 33.08 -14.84 -19.84
CA ALA A 718 34.14 -13.87 -20.08
C ALA A 718 33.78 -12.89 -21.19
N THR A 719 33.23 -13.40 -22.29
CA THR A 719 32.76 -12.58 -23.41
C THR A 719 31.61 -11.68 -23.02
N ALA A 720 30.60 -12.22 -22.30
CA ALA A 720 29.45 -11.47 -21.81
C ALA A 720 29.89 -10.29 -20.91
N LEU A 721 30.85 -10.50 -20.00
CA LEU A 721 31.41 -9.43 -19.16
C LEU A 721 32.14 -8.35 -19.98
N GLU A 722 32.88 -8.73 -21.03
CA GLU A 722 33.52 -7.75 -21.94
C GLU A 722 32.46 -6.96 -22.73
N ARG A 723 31.35 -7.59 -23.12
CA ARG A 723 30.22 -6.90 -23.78
C ARG A 723 29.50 -5.93 -22.79
N MET A 724 29.44 -6.27 -21.50
CA MET A 724 28.97 -5.33 -20.46
C MET A 724 29.89 -4.11 -20.34
N LYS A 725 31.22 -4.27 -20.44
CA LYS A 725 32.16 -3.15 -20.47
C LYS A 725 31.93 -2.24 -21.67
N GLN A 726 31.69 -2.84 -22.86
CA GLN A 726 31.35 -2.10 -24.07
C GLN A 726 30.06 -1.31 -23.89
N ALA A 727 29.00 -1.93 -23.35
CA ALA A 727 27.72 -1.27 -23.09
C ALA A 727 27.88 -0.11 -22.10
N ALA A 728 28.61 -0.33 -20.99
CA ALA A 728 28.92 0.70 -20.01
C ALA A 728 29.67 1.90 -20.62
N ALA A 729 30.61 1.66 -21.54
CA ALA A 729 31.32 2.72 -22.26
C ALA A 729 30.35 3.62 -23.05
N PHE A 730 29.36 3.01 -23.73
CA PHE A 730 28.33 3.78 -24.46
C PHE A 730 27.40 4.54 -23.52
N LEU A 731 27.01 3.95 -22.39
CA LEU A 731 26.11 4.60 -21.42
C LEU A 731 26.79 5.79 -20.72
N PHE A 732 27.95 5.54 -20.07
CA PHE A 732 28.56 6.54 -19.19
C PHE A 732 29.27 7.67 -19.93
N CYS A 733 29.77 7.44 -21.15
CA CYS A 733 30.34 8.51 -21.96
C CYS A 733 29.30 9.41 -22.65
N ALA A 734 28.02 9.06 -22.62
CA ALA A 734 26.95 9.91 -23.14
C ALA A 734 26.57 11.01 -22.13
N PRO A 735 26.09 12.21 -22.58
CA PRO A 735 25.65 13.27 -21.70
C PRO A 735 24.44 12.90 -20.84
N GLY A 736 24.22 13.65 -19.75
CA GLY A 736 23.08 13.53 -18.84
C GLY A 736 23.26 12.48 -17.72
N PRO A 737 22.34 12.44 -16.74
CA PRO A 737 22.35 11.53 -15.62
C PRO A 737 22.30 10.05 -16.03
N LYS A 738 22.88 9.20 -15.20
CA LYS A 738 22.91 7.75 -15.41
C LYS A 738 22.48 7.01 -14.16
N MET A 739 21.89 5.83 -14.32
CA MET A 739 21.54 4.95 -13.22
C MET A 739 22.11 3.55 -13.41
N ILE A 740 22.50 2.93 -12.30
CA ILE A 740 22.98 1.54 -12.20
C ILE A 740 22.03 0.83 -11.24
N TRP A 741 21.47 -0.29 -11.67
CA TRP A 741 20.80 -1.22 -10.76
C TRP A 741 21.84 -2.01 -9.95
N GLN A 742 21.55 -2.27 -8.68
CA GLN A 742 22.45 -2.96 -7.75
C GLN A 742 23.05 -4.24 -8.36
N PHE A 743 24.37 -4.41 -8.19
CA PHE A 743 25.20 -5.48 -8.74
C PHE A 743 25.33 -5.56 -10.28
N GLY A 744 24.67 -4.66 -11.05
CA GLY A 744 24.85 -4.58 -12.51
C GLY A 744 26.31 -4.34 -12.90
N GLU A 745 27.04 -3.56 -12.11
CA GLU A 745 28.48 -3.32 -12.24
C GLU A 745 29.35 -4.55 -11.95
N LEU A 746 28.77 -5.60 -11.39
CA LEU A 746 29.40 -6.91 -11.19
C LEU A 746 28.92 -7.95 -12.21
N GLY A 747 28.04 -7.55 -13.13
CA GLY A 747 27.41 -8.44 -14.10
C GLY A 747 26.45 -9.41 -13.42
N TYR A 748 25.44 -8.89 -12.72
CA TYR A 748 24.40 -9.69 -12.06
C TYR A 748 23.62 -10.52 -13.08
N ASP A 749 23.64 -11.84 -12.94
CA ASP A 749 23.13 -12.81 -13.92
C ASP A 749 21.95 -13.65 -13.42
N ILE A 750 21.32 -13.22 -12.33
CA ILE A 750 20.10 -13.85 -11.82
C ILE A 750 18.89 -13.17 -12.47
N SER A 751 17.96 -13.98 -13.00
CA SER A 751 16.73 -13.47 -13.61
C SER A 751 15.89 -12.65 -12.64
N ILE A 752 15.17 -11.68 -13.18
CA ILE A 752 14.15 -10.94 -12.42
C ILE A 752 13.03 -11.87 -11.90
N ASP A 753 12.78 -13.00 -12.57
CA ASP A 753 11.77 -13.98 -12.20
C ASP A 753 12.23 -15.01 -11.15
N GLU A 754 13.50 -14.94 -10.70
CA GLU A 754 14.00 -15.77 -9.61
C GLU A 754 13.17 -15.53 -8.34
N ASN A 755 12.62 -16.61 -7.76
CA ASN A 755 11.68 -16.57 -6.63
C ASN A 755 10.38 -15.78 -6.90
N GLY A 756 10.01 -15.61 -8.19
CA GLY A 756 8.95 -14.72 -8.65
C GLY A 756 9.43 -13.28 -8.84
N ARG A 757 8.73 -12.50 -9.69
CA ARG A 757 9.17 -11.16 -10.11
C ARG A 757 9.51 -10.25 -8.92
N THR A 758 8.63 -10.15 -7.93
CA THR A 758 8.81 -9.32 -6.73
C THR A 758 9.44 -10.06 -5.55
N GLY A 759 9.79 -11.35 -5.73
CA GLY A 759 10.41 -12.18 -4.72
C GLY A 759 11.85 -11.75 -4.38
N GLU A 760 12.38 -12.28 -3.29
CA GLU A 760 13.74 -11.96 -2.81
C GLU A 760 14.79 -12.41 -3.83
N LYS A 761 15.74 -11.52 -4.11
CA LYS A 761 16.84 -11.80 -5.03
C LYS A 761 18.12 -12.20 -4.28
N PRO A 762 18.88 -13.21 -4.79
CA PRO A 762 20.13 -13.63 -4.16
C PRO A 762 21.16 -12.51 -4.09
N LEU A 763 21.75 -12.33 -2.92
CA LEU A 763 22.90 -11.42 -2.72
C LEU A 763 24.13 -11.95 -3.46
N LYS A 764 24.88 -11.07 -4.13
CA LYS A 764 26.05 -11.44 -4.95
C LYS A 764 27.33 -10.69 -4.59
N TRP A 765 27.55 -10.43 -3.32
CA TRP A 765 28.78 -9.83 -2.83
C TRP A 765 30.02 -10.71 -3.08
N ASP A 766 29.84 -12.02 -3.23
CA ASP A 766 30.89 -12.97 -3.60
C ASP A 766 31.45 -12.72 -5.02
N TYR A 767 30.70 -12.05 -5.91
CA TYR A 767 31.16 -11.66 -7.26
C TYR A 767 32.38 -10.74 -7.23
N LEU A 768 32.58 -9.96 -6.18
CA LEU A 768 33.79 -9.15 -5.98
C LEU A 768 35.07 -9.99 -5.88
N LYS A 769 34.97 -11.29 -5.57
CA LYS A 769 36.13 -12.22 -5.49
C LYS A 769 36.51 -12.80 -6.84
N ASP A 770 35.59 -12.74 -7.83
CA ASP A 770 35.87 -13.16 -9.20
C ASP A 770 36.67 -12.06 -9.94
N ALA A 771 37.85 -12.38 -10.43
CA ALA A 771 38.75 -11.39 -11.06
C ALA A 771 38.14 -10.75 -12.33
N LYS A 772 37.30 -11.47 -13.09
CA LYS A 772 36.66 -10.97 -14.30
C LYS A 772 35.53 -10.01 -13.96
N ARG A 773 34.72 -10.34 -12.95
CA ARG A 773 33.64 -9.48 -12.45
C ARG A 773 34.20 -8.25 -11.77
N TYR A 774 35.25 -8.39 -10.97
CA TYR A 774 35.96 -7.25 -10.39
C TYR A 774 36.54 -6.32 -11.47
N SER A 775 37.01 -6.90 -12.60
CA SER A 775 37.47 -6.12 -13.76
C SER A 775 36.35 -5.32 -14.41
N LEU A 776 35.11 -5.81 -14.39
CA LEU A 776 33.93 -5.07 -14.83
C LEU A 776 33.63 -3.91 -13.86
N PHE A 777 33.63 -4.15 -12.54
CA PHE A 777 33.48 -3.11 -11.51
C PHE A 777 34.53 -2.00 -11.69
N ALA A 778 35.80 -2.36 -11.86
CA ALA A 778 36.88 -1.39 -12.05
C ALA A 778 36.68 -0.58 -13.35
N HIS A 779 36.12 -1.19 -14.38
CA HIS A 779 35.79 -0.50 -15.63
C HIS A 779 34.66 0.51 -15.44
N TYR A 780 33.57 0.14 -14.76
CA TYR A 780 32.51 1.07 -14.38
C TYR A 780 33.06 2.25 -13.57
N ALA A 781 33.82 1.97 -12.52
CA ALA A 781 34.42 3.02 -11.70
C ALA A 781 35.29 4.00 -12.53
N LYS A 782 36.06 3.49 -13.47
CA LYS A 782 36.88 4.31 -14.39
C LYS A 782 36.02 5.20 -15.29
N LEU A 783 34.96 4.65 -15.88
CA LEU A 783 34.06 5.42 -16.75
C LEU A 783 33.31 6.50 -15.97
N ILE A 784 32.87 6.19 -14.76
CA ILE A 784 32.20 7.13 -13.85
C ILE A 784 33.16 8.26 -13.47
N ASP A 785 34.42 7.94 -13.15
CA ASP A 785 35.43 8.96 -12.86
C ASP A 785 35.65 9.88 -14.08
N TRP A 786 35.78 9.33 -15.28
CA TRP A 786 35.89 10.15 -16.49
C TRP A 786 34.68 11.05 -16.70
N LYS A 787 33.45 10.51 -16.54
CA LYS A 787 32.22 11.28 -16.66
C LYS A 787 32.21 12.48 -15.70
N ARG A 788 32.65 12.29 -14.49
CA ARG A 788 32.65 13.34 -13.44
C ARG A 788 33.81 14.34 -13.55
N GLN A 789 34.96 13.92 -14.13
CA GLN A 789 36.15 14.78 -14.21
C GLN A 789 36.29 15.57 -15.54
N ASN A 790 35.46 15.24 -16.54
CA ASN A 790 35.58 15.87 -17.86
C ASN A 790 34.25 16.47 -18.32
N SER A 791 34.18 17.78 -18.41
CA SER A 791 32.97 18.57 -18.78
C SER A 791 32.36 18.17 -20.12
N ILE A 792 33.14 17.60 -21.02
CA ILE A 792 32.68 17.15 -22.33
C ILE A 792 31.59 16.08 -22.25
N PHE A 793 31.55 15.28 -21.19
CA PHE A 793 30.49 14.28 -20.95
C PHE A 793 29.19 14.90 -20.38
N ARG A 794 29.19 16.20 -20.06
CA ARG A 794 28.02 16.99 -19.68
C ARG A 794 27.60 17.97 -20.77
N ASN A 795 28.56 18.74 -21.29
CA ASN A 795 28.32 19.89 -22.12
C ASN A 795 28.61 19.65 -23.63
N GLY A 796 29.22 18.50 -23.97
CA GLY A 796 29.65 18.21 -25.32
C GLY A 796 28.47 18.15 -26.31
N THR A 797 28.60 18.84 -27.44
CA THR A 797 27.64 18.62 -28.53
C THR A 797 27.85 17.23 -29.14
N VAL A 798 26.76 16.58 -29.47
CA VAL A 798 26.75 15.16 -29.89
C VAL A 798 26.48 15.04 -31.39
N ASN A 799 27.26 14.18 -32.07
CA ASN A 799 26.91 13.63 -33.36
C ASN A 799 26.94 12.09 -33.21
N HIS A 800 25.85 11.39 -33.50
CA HIS A 800 25.73 9.98 -33.20
C HIS A 800 25.29 9.13 -34.42
N HIS A 801 25.75 7.87 -34.42
CA HIS A 801 25.34 6.83 -35.36
C HIS A 801 25.32 5.51 -34.56
N VAL A 802 24.21 5.23 -33.87
CA VAL A 802 24.13 4.18 -32.86
C VAL A 802 23.11 3.09 -33.16
N ASN A 803 22.75 2.96 -34.43
CA ASN A 803 22.01 1.83 -35.00
C ASN A 803 22.95 0.86 -35.75
N GLY A 804 22.50 -0.34 -36.02
CA GLY A 804 23.30 -1.36 -36.75
C GLY A 804 24.42 -2.01 -35.91
N ALA A 805 25.35 -2.68 -36.58
CA ALA A 805 26.40 -3.51 -35.96
C ALA A 805 27.51 -2.65 -35.33
N VAL A 806 28.05 -1.71 -36.09
CA VAL A 806 29.06 -0.76 -35.63
C VAL A 806 28.35 0.53 -35.20
N LYS A 807 28.43 0.84 -33.91
CA LYS A 807 27.85 2.05 -33.32
C LYS A 807 28.94 3.01 -32.96
N TYR A 808 28.71 4.32 -33.13
CA TYR A 808 29.62 5.35 -32.65
C TYR A 808 28.88 6.67 -32.36
N TYR A 809 29.51 7.50 -31.55
CA TYR A 809 29.14 8.91 -31.38
C TYR A 809 30.37 9.74 -31.07
N VAL A 810 30.31 11.03 -31.41
CA VAL A 810 31.37 12.01 -31.16
C VAL A 810 30.82 13.13 -30.30
N LEU A 811 31.53 13.42 -29.21
CA LEU A 811 31.30 14.60 -28.39
C LEU A 811 32.32 15.67 -28.74
N LYS A 812 31.89 16.95 -28.77
CA LYS A 812 32.76 18.09 -29.02
C LYS A 812 32.51 19.21 -28.03
N GLU A 813 33.60 19.69 -27.40
CA GLU A 813 33.56 20.82 -26.45
C GLU A 813 34.93 21.52 -26.46
N ALA A 814 34.96 22.85 -26.74
CA ALA A 814 36.12 23.71 -26.51
C ALA A 814 37.49 23.15 -26.94
N GLY A 815 37.61 22.55 -28.13
CA GLY A 815 38.87 21.98 -28.64
C GLY A 815 39.17 20.56 -28.18
N GLN A 816 38.31 19.95 -27.36
CA GLN A 816 38.29 18.53 -27.04
C GLN A 816 37.27 17.81 -27.91
N GLU A 817 37.62 16.62 -28.35
CA GLU A 817 36.70 15.70 -29.00
C GLU A 817 36.88 14.31 -28.39
N VAL A 818 35.75 13.61 -28.18
CA VAL A 818 35.72 12.22 -27.75
C VAL A 818 34.89 11.40 -28.73
N LEU A 819 35.49 10.33 -29.25
CA LEU A 819 34.84 9.34 -30.10
C LEU A 819 34.68 8.05 -29.26
N VAL A 820 33.45 7.60 -29.08
CA VAL A 820 33.10 6.26 -28.58
C VAL A 820 32.63 5.44 -29.78
N ILE A 821 33.29 4.33 -30.06
CA ILE A 821 32.99 3.47 -31.21
C ILE A 821 33.11 2.00 -30.80
N GLY A 822 32.20 1.16 -31.27
CA GLY A 822 32.21 -0.27 -30.95
C GLY A 822 31.45 -1.13 -31.93
N ASN A 823 31.93 -2.35 -32.11
CA ASN A 823 31.26 -3.41 -32.87
C ASN A 823 30.44 -4.28 -31.94
N PHE A 824 29.12 -4.19 -32.02
CA PHE A 824 28.15 -4.98 -31.21
C PHE A 824 27.76 -6.30 -31.90
N ASP A 825 28.26 -6.59 -33.12
CA ASP A 825 28.02 -7.86 -33.76
C ASP A 825 28.93 -8.97 -33.18
N VAL A 826 28.65 -10.21 -33.54
CA VAL A 826 29.46 -11.40 -33.22
C VAL A 826 30.47 -11.71 -34.34
N VAL A 827 30.50 -10.88 -35.38
CA VAL A 827 31.48 -10.99 -36.49
C VAL A 827 32.32 -9.73 -36.62
N THR A 828 33.43 -9.82 -37.31
CA THR A 828 34.32 -8.69 -37.59
C THR A 828 33.71 -7.78 -38.65
N HIS A 829 33.77 -6.45 -38.44
CA HIS A 829 33.36 -5.44 -39.38
C HIS A 829 34.53 -4.49 -39.75
N ASN A 830 34.51 -4.03 -40.98
CA ASN A 830 35.38 -2.93 -41.43
C ASN A 830 34.57 -1.62 -41.37
N PHE A 831 35.06 -0.68 -40.58
CA PHE A 831 34.47 0.63 -40.44
C PHE A 831 35.19 1.62 -41.36
N THR A 832 34.45 2.32 -42.24
CA THR A 832 34.98 3.40 -43.05
C THR A 832 35.25 4.60 -42.17
N VAL A 833 36.50 5.05 -42.09
CA VAL A 833 36.88 6.23 -41.30
C VAL A 833 36.44 7.48 -42.05
N LEU A 834 35.42 8.16 -41.51
CA LEU A 834 34.92 9.42 -42.08
C LEU A 834 35.98 10.50 -42.01
N ALA A 835 35.95 11.49 -42.91
CA ALA A 835 36.96 12.56 -43.02
C ALA A 835 37.17 13.33 -41.69
N ASP A 836 36.10 13.58 -40.96
CA ASP A 836 36.14 14.25 -39.65
C ASP A 836 36.70 13.39 -38.51
N LEU A 837 36.81 12.06 -38.70
CA LEU A 837 37.43 11.11 -37.80
C LEU A 837 38.89 10.78 -38.19
N GLN A 838 39.40 11.28 -39.30
CA GLN A 838 40.80 11.10 -39.76
C GLN A 838 41.75 11.97 -38.94
N LYS A 839 42.00 11.63 -37.68
CA LYS A 839 42.79 12.36 -36.72
C LYS A 839 43.81 11.46 -36.03
N ASN A 840 44.69 12.08 -35.27
CA ASN A 840 45.51 11.36 -34.28
C ASN A 840 44.74 11.33 -32.98
N TRP A 841 44.32 10.14 -32.54
CA TRP A 841 43.55 9.91 -31.36
C TRP A 841 44.40 9.37 -30.21
N HIS A 842 44.05 9.72 -28.98
CA HIS A 842 44.51 9.06 -27.77
C HIS A 842 43.47 7.98 -27.35
N ASP A 843 43.87 6.72 -27.31
CA ASP A 843 43.04 5.63 -26.81
C ASP A 843 43.10 5.63 -25.28
N ASN A 844 42.03 6.06 -24.62
CA ASN A 844 42.00 6.22 -23.16
C ASN A 844 41.95 4.92 -22.38
N LEU A 845 41.53 3.82 -23.04
CA LEU A 845 41.54 2.48 -22.43
C LEU A 845 42.93 1.86 -22.46
N ALA A 846 43.60 1.91 -23.60
CA ALA A 846 44.94 1.31 -23.79
C ALA A 846 46.08 2.26 -23.41
N GLY A 847 45.86 3.57 -23.30
CA GLY A 847 46.85 4.57 -22.98
C GLY A 847 47.86 4.83 -24.12
N VAL A 848 47.44 4.59 -25.38
CA VAL A 848 48.33 4.70 -26.55
C VAL A 848 47.74 5.67 -27.59
N SER A 849 48.62 6.18 -28.47
CA SER A 849 48.17 6.96 -29.64
C SER A 849 47.73 6.03 -30.80
N ARG A 850 46.63 6.44 -31.49
CA ARG A 850 46.11 5.79 -32.69
C ARG A 850 46.02 6.80 -33.82
N ASP A 851 46.94 6.69 -34.76
CA ASP A 851 46.96 7.58 -35.93
C ASP A 851 46.00 7.07 -37.01
N TRP A 852 44.88 7.81 -37.18
CA TRP A 852 43.87 7.57 -38.20
C TRP A 852 43.90 8.62 -39.33
N ARG A 853 44.88 9.54 -39.37
CA ARG A 853 44.94 10.65 -40.34
C ARG A 853 44.94 10.19 -41.81
N SER A 854 45.51 9.04 -42.09
CA SER A 854 45.57 8.44 -43.44
C SER A 854 44.80 7.14 -43.58
N LYS A 855 43.99 6.79 -42.58
CA LYS A 855 43.19 5.56 -42.63
C LYS A 855 41.88 5.79 -43.35
N SER A 856 41.63 5.04 -44.43
CA SER A 856 40.32 4.98 -45.07
C SER A 856 39.36 4.02 -44.35
N SER A 857 39.90 3.00 -43.66
CA SER A 857 39.09 2.09 -42.86
C SER A 857 39.88 1.53 -41.69
N ILE A 858 39.16 1.05 -40.66
CA ILE A 858 39.67 0.25 -39.53
C ILE A 858 38.89 -1.03 -39.41
N THR A 859 39.50 -2.08 -38.93
CA THR A 859 38.84 -3.34 -38.60
C THR A 859 38.49 -3.37 -37.14
N LEU A 860 37.24 -3.69 -36.83
CA LEU A 860 36.70 -3.90 -35.50
C LEU A 860 36.31 -5.38 -35.36
N THR A 861 37.00 -6.13 -34.54
CA THR A 861 36.62 -7.51 -34.24
C THR A 861 35.33 -7.56 -33.41
N ALA A 862 34.71 -8.73 -33.33
CA ALA A 862 33.48 -8.91 -32.51
C ALA A 862 33.70 -8.42 -31.07
N GLY A 863 32.77 -7.56 -30.55
CA GLY A 863 32.83 -6.98 -29.21
C GLY A 863 33.93 -5.93 -28.97
N GLN A 864 34.73 -5.59 -30.00
CA GLN A 864 35.79 -4.57 -29.87
C GLN A 864 35.23 -3.18 -29.84
N TYR A 865 35.75 -2.32 -28.94
CA TYR A 865 35.35 -0.92 -28.82
C TYR A 865 36.53 -0.02 -28.41
N TYR A 866 36.37 1.27 -28.61
CA TYR A 866 37.34 2.29 -28.25
C TYR A 866 36.65 3.51 -27.62
N ILE A 867 37.38 4.16 -26.70
CA ILE A 867 37.10 5.51 -26.21
C ILE A 867 38.32 6.35 -26.56
N LEU A 868 38.18 7.12 -27.65
CA LEU A 868 39.26 7.91 -28.21
C LEU A 868 39.02 9.40 -27.94
N SER A 869 40.08 10.13 -27.67
CA SER A 869 39.99 11.59 -27.47
C SER A 869 41.16 12.31 -28.13
N ILE A 870 40.98 13.61 -28.40
CA ILE A 870 42.11 14.43 -28.89
C ILE A 870 43.15 14.61 -27.82
N ASN A 871 42.74 15.06 -26.65
CA ASN A 871 43.58 15.13 -25.46
C ASN A 871 43.17 14.04 -24.45
N LYS A 872 44.15 13.49 -23.76
CA LYS A 872 43.91 12.45 -22.72
C LYS A 872 42.81 12.94 -21.76
N LEU A 873 41.88 12.05 -21.39
CA LEU A 873 40.87 12.33 -20.38
C LEU A 873 41.50 12.44 -18.98
N ASN A 874 41.00 13.39 -18.19
CA ASN A 874 41.39 13.55 -16.81
C ASN A 874 40.88 12.37 -15.97
N ASN A 875 41.70 11.92 -15.06
CA ASN A 875 41.37 10.97 -13.98
C ASN A 875 41.57 11.68 -12.64
N LYS A 876 40.87 11.24 -11.60
CA LYS A 876 41.11 11.65 -10.21
C LYS A 876 42.40 11.07 -9.68
#